data_65a516258035c0877b867f71803dbc5f
#
_entry.id   65a516258035c0877b867f71803dbc5f
#
_cell.length_a   1.000
_cell.length_b   1.000
_cell.length_c   1.000
_cell.angle_alpha   90.00
_cell.angle_beta   90.00
_cell.angle_gamma   90.00
#
_symmetry.space_group_name_H-M   'P 1'
#
loop_
_entity.id
_entity.type
_entity.pdbx_description
1 polymer ?
#
loop_
_entity_poly.entity_id
_entity_poly.type
_entity_poly.pdbx_seq_one_letter_code
_entity_poly.pdbx_strand_id
1 'polypeptide(L)'
;MMTGRLNRLRRMTFDEGRWRASELVRTLGDRIRARVATPQWRREDIARVLAPDALDAATRDAIARQDWSAVNDQLIDRLAHRGTRCVIDPSLAETLPSEISKRWPAAVTDASARGDRILAGNYDLLGYRGLTFANWHSDPVHRRHAPRTCWAEVPYLDPAVGDHKIIWERNRHQHWLQLGRAWWLTRDERYARAIVDQLESWLADNPPLTGINWSSMLEIGFRTISWTMAIHFLLAGSRQPAAGSGEPALAASCPLPAASFLVAIDRQLTHVEHHLSYYFSPNTHLTGEALALYVVGQAFPELARSKRWVATGRRILLNEIERQILPDGGHAERSTHYQRYTLDFYLLALLAARRAADVDAARAFAAVAAPLAEFTRAMADDEGRLPLIGDDDGGMLWPIAGRECNDVRDSLAVAALALDRPDLAPWGIPEEAFWIAAPEALHAAAELEPSAEAPRTLSGPRSSTLRDTGYVVLRGDSGDHIVFDTGSHGYMNGGHAHADALSMTLRLGKRPLLVDPGTSTYTMDSRLRNRMRGSFNHNTVAVDGRPQSTPAGPFHWKTTATGRLHASRHSAGFDWVEAAHDGYSPIEHRRSIVRADGAGVLIVDELHPGSPASSSLGVHSAAAHWHFDPGWMVRGDGDGRLRATHMEGDQAWLLFDAGDVSLLHGDEDSGLGWFAPVYGTLIPTWTARIARDARVPFSMITWIGESHGTTRPSLERLDVTADPTGEAIAARVVSGEVASTYLIRPGEPASRDSRACGILEYQTNARVVHYRTRGEALVALDLVDASHALALRDGWLSVAASEPMPDLHATIANGQLHLAASEPPRELRVEGSGSIFLITPGDWSRSPSSPLFRFGAPFALDEVRPERCEEIWPLRESSW
;
A
#
# COMPACT_ATOMS: atom_id res chain seq x y z
N MET A 1 34.30 -8.85 -11.42
CA MET A 1 33.42 -8.16 -12.40
C MET A 1 33.26 -8.92 -13.74
N MET A 2 34.28 -9.47 -14.38
CA MET A 2 34.16 -10.18 -15.68
C MET A 2 33.33 -11.46 -15.61
N THR A 3 33.45 -12.27 -14.57
CA THR A 3 32.69 -13.52 -14.41
C THR A 3 31.19 -13.30 -14.26
N GLY A 4 30.76 -12.23 -13.59
CA GLY A 4 29.34 -11.88 -13.45
C GLY A 4 28.71 -11.41 -14.77
N ARG A 5 29.45 -10.69 -15.61
CA ARG A 5 28.99 -10.25 -16.96
C ARG A 5 28.84 -11.44 -17.93
N LEU A 6 29.74 -12.39 -17.89
CA LEU A 6 29.68 -13.61 -18.70
C LEU A 6 28.51 -14.52 -18.31
N ASN A 7 28.26 -14.66 -17.00
CA ASN A 7 27.10 -15.43 -16.50
C ASN A 7 25.76 -14.77 -16.88
N ARG A 8 25.70 -13.44 -16.91
CA ARG A 8 24.51 -12.69 -17.33
C ARG A 8 24.26 -12.87 -18.83
N LEU A 9 25.30 -12.80 -19.66
CA LEU A 9 25.20 -13.06 -21.11
C LEU A 9 24.69 -14.47 -21.44
N ARG A 10 25.08 -15.48 -20.65
CA ARG A 10 24.60 -16.87 -20.84
C ARG A 10 23.13 -17.09 -20.49
N ARG A 11 22.54 -16.20 -19.67
CA ARG A 11 21.13 -16.28 -19.22
C ARG A 11 20.20 -15.40 -20.06
N MET A 12 20.75 -14.57 -20.94
CA MET A 12 19.96 -13.67 -21.78
C MET A 12 19.17 -14.45 -22.85
N THR A 13 17.88 -14.12 -22.97
CA THR A 13 17.06 -14.61 -24.09
C THR A 13 17.47 -13.89 -25.39
N PHE A 14 17.13 -14.50 -26.54
CA PHE A 14 17.39 -13.89 -27.85
C PHE A 14 16.70 -12.51 -27.98
N ASP A 15 15.46 -12.39 -27.48
CA ASP A 15 14.70 -11.15 -27.51
C ASP A 15 15.32 -10.06 -26.63
N GLU A 16 15.81 -10.42 -25.44
CA GLU A 16 16.57 -9.50 -24.59
C GLU A 16 17.85 -9.03 -25.30
N GLY A 17 18.60 -9.95 -25.91
CA GLY A 17 19.81 -9.62 -26.67
C GLY A 17 19.53 -8.65 -27.81
N ARG A 18 18.49 -8.91 -28.60
CA ARG A 18 18.03 -8.06 -29.70
C ARG A 18 17.60 -6.68 -29.21
N TRP A 19 16.84 -6.63 -28.11
CA TRP A 19 16.39 -5.37 -27.53
C TRP A 19 17.58 -4.54 -27.04
N ARG A 20 18.51 -5.13 -26.27
CA ARG A 20 19.71 -4.44 -25.77
C ARG A 20 20.60 -3.91 -26.90
N ALA A 21 20.75 -4.68 -27.98
CA ALA A 21 21.49 -4.23 -29.15
C ALA A 21 20.80 -3.03 -29.82
N SER A 22 19.47 -3.08 -29.99
CA SER A 22 18.71 -1.98 -30.57
C SER A 22 18.74 -0.74 -29.67
N GLU A 23 18.67 -0.90 -28.36
CA GLU A 23 18.77 0.17 -27.37
C GLU A 23 20.14 0.85 -27.41
N LEU A 24 21.20 0.06 -27.49
CA LEU A 24 22.57 0.58 -27.65
C LEU A 24 22.70 1.43 -28.91
N VAL A 25 22.16 0.94 -30.05
CA VAL A 25 22.21 1.68 -31.34
C VAL A 25 21.43 3.00 -31.24
N ARG A 26 20.23 2.99 -30.64
CA ARG A 26 19.42 4.21 -30.45
C ARG A 26 20.13 5.21 -29.55
N THR A 27 20.62 4.75 -28.40
CA THR A 27 21.36 5.60 -27.45
C THR A 27 22.62 6.18 -28.07
N LEU A 28 23.37 5.41 -28.87
CA LEU A 28 24.53 5.91 -29.60
C LEU A 28 24.12 6.95 -30.65
N GLY A 29 23.01 6.70 -31.36
CA GLY A 29 22.45 7.66 -32.31
C GLY A 29 22.07 8.99 -31.65
N ASP A 30 21.47 8.94 -30.45
CA ASP A 30 21.10 10.13 -29.68
C ASP A 30 22.35 10.89 -29.19
N ARG A 31 23.37 10.18 -28.71
CA ARG A 31 24.66 10.78 -28.34
C ARG A 31 25.33 11.49 -29.52
N ILE A 32 25.32 10.86 -30.70
CA ILE A 32 25.89 11.48 -31.92
C ILE A 32 25.09 12.73 -32.28
N ARG A 33 23.75 12.65 -32.29
CA ARG A 33 22.89 13.82 -32.57
C ARG A 33 23.15 14.97 -31.61
N ALA A 34 23.21 14.67 -30.31
CA ALA A 34 23.44 15.69 -29.28
C ALA A 34 24.81 16.37 -29.42
N ARG A 35 25.84 15.64 -29.93
CA ARG A 35 27.20 16.17 -30.15
C ARG A 35 27.33 16.94 -31.47
N VAL A 36 26.67 16.51 -32.53
CA VAL A 36 26.77 17.14 -33.86
C VAL A 36 25.94 18.41 -33.93
N ALA A 37 24.71 18.36 -33.44
CA ALA A 37 23.84 19.54 -33.37
C ALA A 37 22.84 19.30 -32.23
N THR A 38 22.87 20.14 -31.19
CA THR A 38 21.91 20.09 -30.10
C THR A 38 20.49 20.18 -30.69
N PRO A 39 19.63 19.16 -30.51
CA PRO A 39 18.28 19.21 -31.02
C PRO A 39 17.55 20.43 -30.44
N GLN A 40 16.78 21.10 -31.25
CA GLN A 40 15.99 22.26 -30.85
C GLN A 40 14.51 21.99 -31.01
N TRP A 41 13.68 22.66 -30.22
CA TRP A 41 12.25 22.73 -30.45
C TRP A 41 12.00 23.58 -31.70
N ARG A 42 11.28 23.02 -32.66
CA ARG A 42 10.88 23.70 -33.88
C ARG A 42 9.36 23.54 -34.06
N ARG A 43 8.62 24.62 -33.84
CA ARG A 43 7.16 24.63 -34.07
C ARG A 43 6.78 24.30 -35.50
N GLU A 44 7.68 24.56 -36.46
CA GLU A 44 7.52 24.19 -37.86
C GLU A 44 7.39 22.69 -38.10
N ASP A 45 7.92 21.88 -37.19
CA ASP A 45 7.77 20.43 -37.24
C ASP A 45 6.31 19.97 -37.06
N ILE A 46 5.38 20.87 -36.66
CA ILE A 46 3.96 20.57 -36.51
C ILE A 46 3.38 19.93 -37.78
N ALA A 47 3.79 20.39 -38.96
CA ALA A 47 3.37 19.82 -40.23
C ALA A 47 3.74 18.34 -40.42
N ARG A 48 4.78 17.85 -39.70
CA ARG A 48 5.25 16.46 -39.75
C ARG A 48 4.66 15.60 -38.65
N VAL A 49 4.26 16.20 -37.54
CA VAL A 49 3.73 15.46 -36.41
C VAL A 49 2.21 15.30 -36.47
N LEU A 50 1.52 16.16 -37.21
CA LEU A 50 0.09 16.00 -37.44
C LEU A 50 -0.21 14.85 -38.40
N ALA A 51 -1.32 14.16 -38.16
CA ALA A 51 -1.88 13.19 -39.08
C ALA A 51 -2.40 13.90 -40.34
N PRO A 52 -2.40 13.26 -41.50
CA PRO A 52 -2.82 13.90 -42.75
C PRO A 52 -4.24 14.48 -42.72
N ASP A 53 -5.18 13.86 -42.01
CA ASP A 53 -6.56 14.30 -41.79
C ASP A 53 -6.69 15.44 -40.79
N ALA A 54 -5.71 15.63 -39.93
CA ALA A 54 -5.62 16.76 -39.01
C ALA A 54 -4.95 17.99 -39.64
N LEU A 55 -4.22 17.82 -40.73
CA LEU A 55 -3.54 18.86 -41.48
C LEU A 55 -4.43 19.30 -42.69
N ASP A 56 -5.50 20.07 -42.39
CA ASP A 56 -6.37 20.63 -43.44
C ASP A 56 -5.70 21.74 -44.30
N ALA A 57 -6.39 22.23 -45.33
CA ALA A 57 -5.83 23.24 -46.25
C ALA A 57 -5.53 24.57 -45.53
N ALA A 58 -6.39 24.99 -44.60
CA ALA A 58 -6.24 26.25 -43.89
C ALA A 58 -5.03 26.20 -42.95
N THR A 59 -4.84 25.09 -42.22
CA THR A 59 -3.69 24.87 -41.36
C THR A 59 -2.37 24.80 -42.16
N ARG A 60 -2.37 24.10 -43.31
CA ARG A 60 -1.21 24.08 -44.24
C ARG A 60 -0.84 25.47 -44.74
N ASP A 61 -1.83 26.23 -45.16
CA ASP A 61 -1.61 27.59 -45.66
C ASP A 61 -1.08 28.55 -44.58
N ALA A 62 -1.61 28.44 -43.35
CA ALA A 62 -1.14 29.21 -42.21
C ALA A 62 0.34 28.84 -41.84
N ILE A 63 0.67 27.54 -41.83
CA ILE A 63 2.05 27.10 -41.64
C ILE A 63 3.00 27.62 -42.73
N ALA A 64 2.55 27.52 -44.00
CA ALA A 64 3.34 28.02 -45.16
C ALA A 64 3.62 29.51 -45.08
N ARG A 65 2.67 30.31 -44.58
CA ARG A 65 2.87 31.73 -44.33
C ARG A 65 3.55 32.06 -43.03
N GLN A 66 3.90 31.08 -42.21
CA GLN A 66 4.44 31.24 -40.84
C GLN A 66 3.50 32.08 -39.93
N ASP A 67 2.24 32.04 -40.18
CA ASP A 67 1.22 32.68 -39.35
C ASP A 67 0.89 31.81 -38.15
N TRP A 68 1.76 31.87 -37.13
CA TRP A 68 1.69 31.03 -35.98
C TRP A 68 0.48 31.32 -35.09
N SER A 69 -0.06 32.53 -35.10
CA SER A 69 -1.31 32.84 -34.42
C SER A 69 -2.45 32.01 -35.03
N ALA A 70 -2.64 32.11 -36.35
CA ALA A 70 -3.65 31.33 -37.04
C ALA A 70 -3.50 29.83 -36.91
N VAL A 71 -2.24 29.32 -36.92
CA VAL A 71 -1.97 27.89 -36.66
C VAL A 71 -2.43 27.48 -35.27
N ASN A 72 -2.09 28.25 -34.25
CA ASN A 72 -2.50 27.94 -32.86
C ASN A 72 -4.01 28.00 -32.71
N ASP A 73 -4.67 29.04 -33.25
CA ASP A 73 -6.12 29.23 -33.17
C ASP A 73 -6.87 28.06 -33.81
N GLN A 74 -6.42 27.60 -34.99
CA GLN A 74 -7.01 26.44 -35.67
C GLN A 74 -6.82 25.13 -34.91
N LEU A 75 -5.65 24.93 -34.29
CA LEU A 75 -5.39 23.75 -33.47
C LEU A 75 -6.18 23.78 -32.18
N ILE A 76 -6.29 24.93 -31.52
CA ILE A 76 -7.10 25.12 -30.32
C ILE A 76 -8.56 24.86 -30.63
N ASP A 77 -9.09 25.47 -31.71
CA ASP A 77 -10.46 25.27 -32.16
C ASP A 77 -10.76 23.78 -32.38
N ARG A 78 -9.88 23.10 -33.11
CA ARG A 78 -9.99 21.64 -33.32
C ARG A 78 -9.99 20.85 -32.00
N LEU A 79 -9.08 21.11 -31.08
CA LEU A 79 -9.00 20.43 -29.80
C LEU A 79 -10.20 20.74 -28.89
N ALA A 80 -10.70 21.94 -28.92
CA ALA A 80 -11.82 22.39 -28.08
C ALA A 80 -13.17 21.85 -28.56
N HIS A 81 -13.41 21.73 -29.90
CA HIS A 81 -14.70 21.36 -30.44
C HIS A 81 -14.89 19.86 -30.70
N ARG A 82 -13.86 19.05 -30.66
CA ARG A 82 -14.00 17.61 -30.72
C ARG A 82 -14.46 17.01 -29.39
N GLY A 83 -15.01 15.82 -29.42
CA GLY A 83 -15.36 15.09 -28.21
C GLY A 83 -14.12 14.83 -27.33
N THR A 84 -14.23 15.06 -26.03
CA THR A 84 -13.13 14.86 -25.06
C THR A 84 -12.75 13.40 -24.93
N ARG A 85 -11.45 13.13 -25.00
CA ARG A 85 -10.85 11.81 -24.76
C ARG A 85 -9.90 11.81 -23.57
N CYS A 86 -9.93 12.86 -22.76
CA CYS A 86 -9.19 13.05 -21.51
C CYS A 86 -10.15 12.96 -20.32
N VAL A 87 -9.64 12.62 -19.16
CA VAL A 87 -10.41 12.62 -17.90
C VAL A 87 -10.85 14.02 -17.51
N ILE A 88 -10.03 15.04 -17.78
CA ILE A 88 -10.43 16.45 -17.63
C ILE A 88 -11.25 16.84 -18.88
N ASP A 89 -12.54 17.05 -18.67
CA ASP A 89 -13.46 17.39 -19.75
C ASP A 89 -13.76 18.90 -19.78
N PRO A 90 -13.29 19.64 -20.80
CA PRO A 90 -13.56 21.07 -20.91
C PRO A 90 -15.05 21.42 -20.95
N SER A 91 -15.92 20.48 -21.34
CA SER A 91 -17.37 20.73 -21.37
C SER A 91 -17.99 20.84 -19.98
N LEU A 92 -17.32 20.35 -18.96
CA LEU A 92 -17.72 20.39 -17.55
C LEU A 92 -17.18 21.59 -16.78
N ALA A 93 -16.52 22.54 -17.48
CA ALA A 93 -15.83 23.66 -16.84
C ALA A 93 -16.75 24.60 -16.04
N GLU A 94 -18.08 24.61 -16.30
CA GLU A 94 -19.06 25.34 -15.50
C GLU A 94 -19.71 24.47 -14.43
N THR A 95 -20.12 23.27 -14.81
CA THR A 95 -20.91 22.37 -13.93
C THR A 95 -20.07 21.80 -12.80
N LEU A 96 -18.85 21.34 -13.11
CA LEU A 96 -17.99 20.66 -12.12
C LEU A 96 -17.51 21.60 -11.02
N PRO A 97 -16.99 22.82 -11.31
CA PRO A 97 -16.61 23.76 -10.26
C PRO A 97 -17.79 24.20 -9.38
N SER A 98 -18.97 24.38 -9.99
CA SER A 98 -20.19 24.72 -9.25
C SER A 98 -20.55 23.63 -8.25
N GLU A 99 -20.53 22.36 -8.67
CA GLU A 99 -20.84 21.24 -7.77
C GLU A 99 -19.77 21.05 -6.68
N ILE A 100 -18.49 21.21 -7.03
CA ILE A 100 -17.38 21.15 -6.06
C ILE A 100 -17.52 22.26 -5.01
N SER A 101 -17.76 23.52 -5.44
CA SER A 101 -17.91 24.65 -4.52
C SER A 101 -19.10 24.51 -3.58
N LYS A 102 -20.19 23.88 -4.05
CA LYS A 102 -21.35 23.57 -3.24
C LYS A 102 -21.07 22.51 -2.17
N ARG A 103 -20.34 21.45 -2.52
CA ARG A 103 -20.01 20.34 -1.60
C ARG A 103 -18.88 20.65 -0.66
N TRP A 104 -17.88 21.36 -1.15
CA TRP A 104 -16.68 21.75 -0.41
C TRP A 104 -16.45 23.27 -0.53
N PRO A 105 -17.15 24.08 0.27
CA PRO A 105 -17.01 25.55 0.21
C PRO A 105 -15.56 26.04 0.42
N ALA A 106 -14.76 25.30 1.17
CA ALA A 106 -13.35 25.61 1.39
C ALA A 106 -12.45 25.33 0.16
N ALA A 107 -12.92 24.58 -0.83
CA ALA A 107 -12.12 24.19 -2.00
C ALA A 107 -11.62 25.39 -2.80
N VAL A 108 -12.44 26.44 -2.94
CA VAL A 108 -12.07 27.68 -3.66
C VAL A 108 -10.91 28.38 -2.95
N THR A 109 -11.01 28.55 -1.62
CA THR A 109 -9.96 29.21 -0.82
C THR A 109 -8.68 28.38 -0.80
N ASP A 110 -8.78 27.06 -0.66
CA ASP A 110 -7.61 26.15 -0.70
C ASP A 110 -6.94 26.18 -2.09
N ALA A 111 -7.73 26.13 -3.17
CA ALA A 111 -7.20 26.18 -4.51
C ALA A 111 -6.46 27.49 -4.79
N SER A 112 -7.04 28.64 -4.36
CA SER A 112 -6.38 29.94 -4.46
C SER A 112 -5.07 29.98 -3.68
N ALA A 113 -5.09 29.52 -2.42
CA ALA A 113 -3.90 29.55 -1.58
C ALA A 113 -2.75 28.68 -2.14
N ARG A 114 -3.07 27.50 -2.72
CA ARG A 114 -2.08 26.64 -3.40
C ARG A 114 -1.59 27.27 -4.70
N GLY A 115 -2.51 27.77 -5.52
CA GLY A 115 -2.19 28.46 -6.78
C GLY A 115 -1.30 29.67 -6.54
N ASP A 116 -1.62 30.53 -5.59
CA ASP A 116 -0.82 31.72 -5.27
C ASP A 116 0.59 31.38 -4.76
N ARG A 117 0.77 30.28 -4.00
CA ARG A 117 2.11 29.80 -3.65
C ARG A 117 2.92 29.39 -4.88
N ILE A 118 2.29 28.67 -5.82
CA ILE A 118 2.95 28.27 -7.08
C ILE A 118 3.31 29.51 -7.90
N LEU A 119 2.42 30.51 -8.01
CA LEU A 119 2.70 31.79 -8.67
C LEU A 119 3.88 32.55 -8.03
N ALA A 120 4.02 32.46 -6.71
CA ALA A 120 5.14 33.02 -5.97
C ALA A 120 6.45 32.21 -6.12
N GLY A 121 6.44 31.12 -6.88
CA GLY A 121 7.58 30.22 -7.07
C GLY A 121 7.87 29.30 -5.88
N ASN A 122 6.91 29.12 -4.98
CA ASN A 122 7.00 28.27 -3.81
C ASN A 122 6.28 26.94 -4.04
N TYR A 123 7.01 25.84 -3.99
CA TYR A 123 6.49 24.50 -4.25
C TYR A 123 6.55 23.62 -2.99
N ASP A 124 5.44 22.96 -2.71
CA ASP A 124 5.40 21.87 -1.74
C ASP A 124 5.49 20.55 -2.54
N LEU A 125 6.62 19.87 -2.41
CA LEU A 125 6.89 18.63 -3.16
C LEU A 125 7.45 17.57 -2.22
N LEU A 126 6.86 16.38 -2.26
CA LEU A 126 7.23 15.29 -1.34
C LEU A 126 7.05 15.77 0.12
N GLY A 127 7.99 15.49 1.01
CA GLY A 127 7.99 15.99 2.39
C GLY A 127 8.50 17.43 2.55
N TYR A 128 8.98 18.07 1.49
CA TYR A 128 9.54 19.41 1.55
C TYR A 128 8.48 20.49 1.32
N ARG A 129 8.59 21.59 2.04
CA ARG A 129 7.67 22.73 1.97
C ARG A 129 8.38 23.98 1.51
N GLY A 130 7.72 24.79 0.68
CA GLY A 130 8.19 26.11 0.24
C GLY A 130 9.48 26.07 -0.57
N LEU A 131 9.71 25.02 -1.37
CA LEU A 131 10.90 24.92 -2.22
C LEU A 131 10.88 25.97 -3.32
N THR A 132 12.02 26.63 -3.52
CA THR A 132 12.24 27.55 -4.63
C THR A 132 13.37 27.03 -5.52
N PHE A 133 13.18 27.04 -6.84
CA PHE A 133 14.10 26.45 -7.79
C PHE A 133 14.78 27.50 -8.65
N ALA A 134 16.09 27.44 -8.77
CA ALA A 134 16.86 28.35 -9.63
C ALA A 134 16.60 28.12 -11.13
N ASN A 135 16.40 26.87 -11.53
CA ASN A 135 16.08 26.43 -12.90
C ASN A 135 15.45 25.03 -12.88
N TRP A 136 15.13 24.47 -14.05
CA TRP A 136 14.50 23.15 -14.19
C TRP A 136 15.42 21.94 -13.94
N HIS A 137 16.71 22.16 -13.68
CA HIS A 137 17.72 21.12 -13.42
C HIS A 137 18.28 21.18 -12.00
N SER A 138 17.73 22.04 -11.14
CA SER A 138 18.26 22.27 -9.80
C SER A 138 17.58 21.44 -8.73
N ASP A 139 18.36 20.95 -7.77
CA ASP A 139 17.93 20.44 -6.49
C ASP A 139 18.17 21.53 -5.43
N PRO A 140 17.12 22.19 -4.94
CA PRO A 140 17.28 23.28 -3.97
C PRO A 140 17.63 22.78 -2.57
N VAL A 141 17.27 21.55 -2.21
CA VAL A 141 17.50 20.98 -0.88
C VAL A 141 18.99 20.74 -0.65
N HIS A 142 19.66 20.10 -1.61
CA HIS A 142 21.08 19.78 -1.52
C HIS A 142 21.97 20.81 -2.23
N ARG A 143 21.37 21.88 -2.81
CA ARG A 143 22.07 22.93 -3.55
C ARG A 143 22.94 22.39 -4.68
N ARG A 144 22.37 21.48 -5.48
CA ARG A 144 23.03 20.83 -6.61
C ARG A 144 22.33 21.17 -7.91
N HIS A 145 23.06 20.95 -9.01
CA HIS A 145 22.54 21.12 -10.37
C HIS A 145 22.92 19.91 -11.21
N ALA A 146 21.93 19.32 -11.87
CA ALA A 146 22.17 18.25 -12.81
C ALA A 146 22.81 18.82 -14.11
N PRO A 147 23.74 18.09 -14.73
CA PRO A 147 24.42 18.55 -15.95
C PRO A 147 23.47 18.58 -17.14
N ARG A 148 23.68 19.54 -18.03
CA ARG A 148 22.97 19.69 -19.32
C ARG A 148 23.72 18.98 -20.45
N THR A 149 24.04 17.71 -20.23
CA THR A 149 24.68 16.85 -21.25
C THR A 149 23.61 16.02 -21.97
N CYS A 150 23.98 15.16 -22.90
CA CYS A 150 23.09 14.17 -23.48
C CYS A 150 22.42 13.36 -22.35
N TRP A 151 21.13 13.11 -22.45
CA TRP A 151 20.33 12.41 -21.44
C TRP A 151 20.96 11.08 -20.96
N ALA A 152 21.55 10.33 -21.88
CA ALA A 152 22.19 9.04 -21.60
C ALA A 152 23.57 9.14 -20.94
N GLU A 153 24.07 10.36 -20.71
CA GLU A 153 25.34 10.65 -20.05
C GLU A 153 25.14 11.31 -18.68
N VAL A 154 23.91 11.60 -18.28
CA VAL A 154 23.59 12.16 -16.97
C VAL A 154 23.67 11.07 -15.90
N PRO A 155 24.57 11.16 -14.92
CA PRO A 155 24.70 10.17 -13.85
C PRO A 155 23.68 10.46 -12.73
N TYR A 156 22.40 10.33 -13.02
CA TYR A 156 21.31 10.78 -12.13
C TYR A 156 21.24 10.05 -10.76
N LEU A 157 21.90 8.90 -10.62
CA LEU A 157 22.01 8.19 -9.32
C LEU A 157 23.21 8.66 -8.49
N ASP A 158 24.07 9.55 -9.03
CA ASP A 158 25.21 10.10 -8.32
C ASP A 158 24.78 11.29 -7.46
N PRO A 159 25.03 11.29 -6.13
CA PRO A 159 24.71 12.42 -5.25
C PRO A 159 25.32 13.75 -5.68
N ALA A 160 26.38 13.75 -6.50
CA ALA A 160 27.00 14.96 -7.02
C ALA A 160 26.06 15.78 -7.93
N VAL A 161 25.09 15.13 -8.59
CA VAL A 161 24.07 15.78 -9.44
C VAL A 161 22.87 16.29 -8.64
N GLY A 162 22.75 15.95 -7.37
CA GLY A 162 21.61 16.23 -6.51
C GLY A 162 20.64 15.05 -6.43
N ASP A 163 19.56 15.25 -5.69
CA ASP A 163 18.48 14.27 -5.60
C ASP A 163 17.64 14.33 -6.87
N HIS A 164 17.81 13.31 -7.70
CA HIS A 164 17.03 13.19 -8.93
C HIS A 164 15.53 13.18 -8.67
N LYS A 165 15.07 12.62 -7.53
CA LYS A 165 13.66 12.53 -7.18
C LYS A 165 13.06 13.94 -7.01
N ILE A 166 13.75 14.87 -6.33
CA ILE A 166 13.28 16.25 -6.14
C ILE A 166 13.24 16.98 -7.49
N ILE A 167 14.27 16.81 -8.32
CA ILE A 167 14.33 17.45 -9.64
C ILE A 167 13.16 16.94 -10.50
N TRP A 168 12.99 15.64 -10.59
CA TRP A 168 11.95 15.02 -11.41
C TRP A 168 10.55 15.36 -10.92
N GLU A 169 10.29 15.36 -9.61
CA GLU A 169 8.97 15.66 -9.07
C GLU A 169 8.44 17.02 -9.53
N ARG A 170 9.28 18.06 -9.52
CA ARG A 170 8.90 19.34 -10.09
C ARG A 170 8.65 19.25 -11.61
N ASN A 171 9.49 18.49 -12.33
CA ASN A 171 9.43 18.34 -13.78
C ASN A 171 8.33 17.37 -14.29
N ARG A 172 7.60 16.70 -13.39
CA ARG A 172 6.34 16.02 -13.70
C ARG A 172 5.23 17.01 -14.01
N HIS A 173 5.37 18.25 -13.59
CA HIS A 173 4.42 19.35 -13.76
C HIS A 173 3.02 19.06 -13.19
N GLN A 174 2.93 18.21 -12.17
CA GLN A 174 1.65 17.89 -11.52
C GLN A 174 1.06 19.09 -10.78
N HIS A 175 1.87 20.06 -10.39
CA HIS A 175 1.41 21.33 -9.87
C HIS A 175 0.60 22.18 -10.90
N TRP A 176 0.70 21.88 -12.20
CA TRP A 176 -0.21 22.49 -13.20
C TRP A 176 -1.64 22.01 -13.04
N LEU A 177 -1.88 20.81 -12.51
CA LEU A 177 -3.23 20.34 -12.18
C LEU A 177 -3.84 21.17 -11.06
N GLN A 178 -3.03 21.58 -10.06
CA GLN A 178 -3.47 22.49 -9.01
C GLN A 178 -3.78 23.90 -9.55
N LEU A 179 -2.97 24.40 -10.49
CA LEU A 179 -3.26 25.66 -11.20
C LEU A 179 -4.55 25.55 -12.04
N GLY A 180 -4.75 24.44 -12.74
CA GLY A 180 -5.99 24.18 -13.49
C GLY A 180 -7.22 24.14 -12.59
N ARG A 181 -7.12 23.47 -11.43
CA ARG A 181 -8.16 23.48 -10.38
C ARG A 181 -8.45 24.90 -9.90
N ALA A 182 -7.41 25.66 -9.56
CA ALA A 182 -7.57 27.05 -9.13
C ALA A 182 -8.22 27.92 -10.20
N TRP A 183 -7.81 27.79 -11.46
CA TRP A 183 -8.40 28.45 -12.61
C TRP A 183 -9.89 28.15 -12.77
N TRP A 184 -10.30 26.90 -12.74
CA TRP A 184 -11.70 26.54 -12.91
C TRP A 184 -12.58 26.99 -11.74
N LEU A 185 -12.06 26.92 -10.49
CA LEU A 185 -12.82 27.32 -9.30
C LEU A 185 -12.93 28.84 -9.12
N THR A 186 -11.93 29.62 -9.57
CA THR A 186 -11.88 31.07 -9.30
C THR A 186 -12.08 31.95 -10.51
N ARG A 187 -11.86 31.39 -11.72
CA ARG A 187 -11.79 32.13 -12.99
C ARG A 187 -10.68 33.18 -13.06
N ASP A 188 -9.67 33.08 -12.18
CA ASP A 188 -8.52 33.97 -12.19
C ASP A 188 -7.51 33.49 -13.26
N GLU A 189 -7.39 34.25 -14.32
CA GLU A 189 -6.54 33.95 -15.49
C GLU A 189 -5.05 33.88 -15.17
N ARG A 190 -4.62 34.42 -14.03
CA ARG A 190 -3.20 34.33 -13.61
C ARG A 190 -2.76 32.86 -13.51
N TYR A 191 -3.64 31.96 -13.07
CA TYR A 191 -3.32 30.53 -12.97
C TYR A 191 -3.18 29.87 -14.34
N ALA A 192 -4.05 30.19 -15.28
CA ALA A 192 -3.98 29.70 -16.66
C ALA A 192 -2.72 30.20 -17.36
N ARG A 193 -2.41 31.50 -17.21
CA ARG A 193 -1.20 32.12 -17.76
C ARG A 193 0.07 31.50 -17.22
N ALA A 194 0.12 31.18 -15.91
CA ALA A 194 1.27 30.55 -15.30
C ALA A 194 1.58 29.16 -15.90
N ILE A 195 0.57 28.38 -16.31
CA ILE A 195 0.80 27.12 -17.02
C ILE A 195 1.49 27.37 -18.35
N VAL A 196 1.04 28.36 -19.13
CA VAL A 196 1.64 28.71 -20.43
C VAL A 196 3.07 29.25 -20.25
N ASP A 197 3.28 30.17 -19.32
CA ASP A 197 4.60 30.76 -19.05
C ASP A 197 5.61 29.69 -18.61
N GLN A 198 5.17 28.74 -17.77
CA GLN A 198 6.02 27.63 -17.32
C GLN A 198 6.29 26.63 -18.45
N LEU A 199 5.34 26.38 -19.36
CA LEU A 199 5.56 25.55 -20.55
C LEU A 199 6.65 26.17 -21.43
N GLU A 200 6.55 27.46 -21.74
CA GLU A 200 7.54 28.16 -22.56
C GLU A 200 8.92 28.19 -21.89
N SER A 201 8.95 28.49 -20.59
CA SER A 201 10.18 28.44 -19.79
C SER A 201 10.82 27.05 -19.79
N TRP A 202 10.01 26.00 -19.62
CA TRP A 202 10.52 24.64 -19.62
C TRP A 202 11.07 24.22 -20.99
N LEU A 203 10.37 24.56 -22.08
CA LEU A 203 10.85 24.29 -23.44
C LEU A 203 12.18 25.00 -23.72
N ALA A 204 12.34 26.25 -23.29
CA ALA A 204 13.58 27.02 -23.44
C ALA A 204 14.76 26.38 -22.68
N ASP A 205 14.52 25.85 -21.49
CA ASP A 205 15.54 25.31 -20.58
C ASP A 205 15.85 23.82 -20.83
N ASN A 206 14.98 23.09 -21.55
CA ASN A 206 15.07 21.64 -21.79
C ASN A 206 15.05 21.30 -23.29
N PRO A 207 16.09 21.62 -24.06
CA PRO A 207 16.18 21.15 -25.45
C PRO A 207 16.01 19.62 -25.54
N PRO A 208 15.43 19.09 -26.62
CA PRO A 208 15.24 17.65 -26.77
C PRO A 208 16.53 16.85 -26.53
N LEU A 209 16.43 15.72 -25.80
CA LEU A 209 17.53 14.80 -25.51
C LEU A 209 18.64 15.39 -24.60
N THR A 210 18.41 16.51 -23.93
CA THR A 210 19.41 17.21 -23.13
C THR A 210 19.01 17.29 -21.66
N GLY A 211 19.88 16.83 -20.78
CA GLY A 211 19.74 16.93 -19.32
C GLY A 211 18.91 15.82 -18.67
N ILE A 212 18.80 15.92 -17.35
CA ILE A 212 18.21 14.93 -16.47
C ILE A 212 16.71 14.68 -16.76
N ASN A 213 16.01 15.68 -17.29
CA ASN A 213 14.59 15.62 -17.58
C ASN A 213 14.24 14.74 -18.79
N TRP A 214 15.27 14.18 -19.45
CA TRP A 214 15.17 13.19 -20.52
C TRP A 214 15.71 11.81 -20.13
N SER A 215 16.26 11.65 -18.92
CA SER A 215 16.97 10.42 -18.51
C SER A 215 16.05 9.30 -18.01
N SER A 216 14.81 9.60 -17.64
CA SER A 216 13.84 8.60 -17.17
C SER A 216 12.56 8.64 -18.01
N MET A 217 12.23 7.51 -18.61
CA MET A 217 11.04 7.38 -19.47
C MET A 217 9.76 7.50 -18.66
N LEU A 218 9.73 6.99 -17.44
CA LEU A 218 8.60 7.11 -16.52
C LEU A 218 8.30 8.57 -16.19
N GLU A 219 9.33 9.37 -15.89
CA GLU A 219 9.18 10.77 -15.55
C GLU A 219 8.65 11.60 -16.73
N ILE A 220 9.12 11.27 -17.95
CA ILE A 220 8.57 11.84 -19.19
C ILE A 220 7.11 11.41 -19.36
N GLY A 221 6.80 10.16 -19.07
CA GLY A 221 5.43 9.64 -19.09
C GLY A 221 4.51 10.44 -18.18
N PHE A 222 4.86 10.61 -16.92
CA PHE A 222 4.08 11.40 -15.95
C PHE A 222 3.93 12.86 -16.39
N ARG A 223 4.99 13.47 -16.86
CA ARG A 223 4.95 14.84 -17.40
C ARG A 223 3.97 14.97 -18.55
N THR A 224 4.00 14.06 -19.51
CA THR A 224 3.09 14.11 -20.67
C THR A 224 1.63 13.88 -20.29
N ILE A 225 1.34 13.03 -19.28
CA ILE A 225 0.00 12.88 -18.70
C ILE A 225 -0.44 14.18 -18.03
N SER A 226 0.39 14.77 -17.18
CA SER A 226 0.09 16.05 -16.51
C SER A 226 -0.13 17.18 -17.51
N TRP A 227 0.67 17.27 -18.55
CA TRP A 227 0.50 18.24 -19.63
C TRP A 227 -0.82 18.03 -20.37
N THR A 228 -1.18 16.78 -20.62
CA THR A 228 -2.44 16.45 -21.27
C THR A 228 -3.63 16.89 -20.43
N MET A 229 -3.63 16.62 -19.13
CA MET A 229 -4.69 17.08 -18.23
C MET A 229 -4.72 18.61 -18.13
N ALA A 230 -3.56 19.23 -17.95
CA ALA A 230 -3.44 20.68 -17.78
C ALA A 230 -3.95 21.45 -19.01
N ILE A 231 -3.62 20.98 -20.23
CA ILE A 231 -4.10 21.63 -21.44
C ILE A 231 -5.62 21.57 -21.55
N HIS A 232 -6.26 20.48 -21.10
CA HIS A 232 -7.72 20.35 -21.14
C HIS A 232 -8.41 21.31 -20.16
N PHE A 233 -7.77 21.70 -19.05
CA PHE A 233 -8.26 22.82 -18.24
C PHE A 233 -8.26 24.13 -19.06
N LEU A 234 -7.23 24.39 -19.86
CA LEU A 234 -7.12 25.63 -20.66
C LEU A 234 -8.08 25.68 -21.84
N LEU A 235 -8.41 24.54 -22.47
CA LEU A 235 -9.35 24.45 -23.60
C LEU A 235 -10.78 24.87 -23.24
N ALA A 236 -11.14 24.89 -21.96
CA ALA A 236 -12.46 25.31 -21.50
C ALA A 236 -12.78 26.79 -21.87
N GLY A 237 -11.76 27.65 -21.79
CA GLY A 237 -11.91 29.08 -22.14
C GLY A 237 -12.17 29.37 -23.63
N SER A 238 -11.84 28.43 -24.52
CA SER A 238 -11.99 28.58 -25.96
C SER A 238 -13.41 28.29 -26.47
N ARG A 239 -14.29 27.69 -25.64
CA ARG A 239 -15.62 27.22 -26.05
C ARG A 239 -16.76 28.24 -25.92
N GLN A 240 -16.59 29.35 -25.16
CA GLN A 240 -17.65 30.32 -24.94
C GLN A 240 -17.21 31.76 -25.19
N PRO A 241 -17.82 32.47 -26.14
CA PRO A 241 -18.02 33.89 -25.97
C PRO A 241 -19.05 34.07 -24.87
N ALA A 242 -18.70 34.79 -23.79
CA ALA A 242 -19.67 35.15 -22.76
C ALA A 242 -20.88 35.82 -23.45
N ALA A 243 -22.02 35.15 -23.45
CA ALA A 243 -23.25 35.71 -24.07
C ALA A 243 -23.64 36.99 -23.31
N GLY A 244 -23.33 38.14 -23.89
CA GLY A 244 -23.74 39.44 -23.38
C GLY A 244 -22.68 40.24 -22.60
N SER A 245 -21.50 39.73 -22.33
CA SER A 245 -20.34 40.52 -21.83
C SER A 245 -19.50 40.89 -23.04
N GLY A 246 -19.22 42.16 -23.27
CA GLY A 246 -18.29 42.61 -24.31
C GLY A 246 -16.82 42.28 -24.02
N GLU A 247 -16.55 41.28 -23.21
CA GLU A 247 -15.22 40.81 -22.88
C GLU A 247 -14.76 39.75 -23.88
N PRO A 248 -13.50 39.83 -24.37
CA PRO A 248 -12.96 38.86 -25.29
C PRO A 248 -12.89 37.48 -24.64
N ALA A 249 -13.21 36.44 -25.44
CA ALA A 249 -12.98 35.06 -24.99
C ALA A 249 -11.54 34.84 -24.51
N LEU A 250 -11.32 33.96 -23.55
CA LEU A 250 -10.02 33.63 -22.91
C LEU A 250 -8.89 33.39 -23.92
N ALA A 251 -9.23 32.92 -25.14
CA ALA A 251 -8.28 32.72 -26.24
C ALA A 251 -7.52 34.00 -26.63
N ALA A 252 -8.08 35.18 -26.35
CA ALA A 252 -7.41 36.45 -26.62
C ALA A 252 -6.45 36.91 -25.50
N SER A 253 -6.67 36.44 -24.24
CA SER A 253 -5.90 36.90 -23.09
C SER A 253 -4.73 35.96 -22.73
N CYS A 254 -4.82 34.67 -23.09
CA CYS A 254 -3.75 33.69 -22.82
C CYS A 254 -3.61 32.72 -24.02
N PRO A 255 -2.91 33.13 -25.11
CA PRO A 255 -2.77 32.32 -26.30
C PRO A 255 -1.91 31.08 -25.98
N LEU A 256 -2.55 29.89 -26.05
CA LEU A 256 -1.86 28.62 -25.92
C LEU A 256 -0.94 28.39 -27.12
N PRO A 257 0.37 28.10 -26.93
CA PRO A 257 1.27 27.77 -28.03
C PRO A 257 1.03 26.31 -28.51
N ALA A 258 -0.16 26.02 -29.05
CA ALA A 258 -0.63 24.69 -29.38
C ALA A 258 0.29 23.92 -30.33
N ALA A 259 0.88 24.59 -31.33
CA ALA A 259 1.85 23.98 -32.22
C ALA A 259 3.12 23.49 -31.47
N SER A 260 3.69 24.33 -30.62
CA SER A 260 4.87 23.97 -29.81
C SER A 260 4.53 22.88 -28.81
N PHE A 261 3.35 22.93 -28.18
CA PHE A 261 2.86 21.92 -27.24
C PHE A 261 2.74 20.54 -27.92
N LEU A 262 2.06 20.43 -29.05
CA LEU A 262 1.87 19.17 -29.77
C LEU A 262 3.19 18.59 -30.29
N VAL A 263 4.10 19.45 -30.78
CA VAL A 263 5.46 19.01 -31.14
C VAL A 263 6.21 18.46 -29.92
N ALA A 264 6.07 19.12 -28.78
CA ALA A 264 6.74 18.66 -27.55
C ALA A 264 6.16 17.33 -27.03
N ILE A 265 4.85 17.12 -27.10
CA ILE A 265 4.21 15.82 -26.79
C ILE A 265 4.73 14.73 -27.74
N ASP A 266 4.74 14.98 -29.06
CA ASP A 266 5.23 14.01 -30.04
C ASP A 266 6.69 13.60 -29.79
N ARG A 267 7.57 14.56 -29.50
CA ARG A 267 8.98 14.32 -29.23
C ARG A 267 9.18 13.49 -27.96
N GLN A 268 8.51 13.84 -26.87
CA GLN A 268 8.60 13.17 -25.59
C GLN A 268 8.07 11.73 -25.68
N LEU A 269 6.88 11.49 -26.22
CA LEU A 269 6.34 10.15 -26.37
C LEU A 269 7.13 9.29 -27.37
N THR A 270 7.70 9.89 -28.42
CA THR A 270 8.60 9.17 -29.32
C THR A 270 9.87 8.71 -28.58
N HIS A 271 10.40 9.53 -27.68
CA HIS A 271 11.54 9.16 -26.84
C HIS A 271 11.17 8.03 -25.87
N VAL A 272 10.03 8.12 -25.18
CA VAL A 272 9.50 7.03 -24.33
C VAL A 272 9.35 5.72 -25.11
N GLU A 273 8.71 5.76 -26.27
CA GLU A 273 8.50 4.56 -27.11
C GLU A 273 9.81 3.91 -27.55
N HIS A 274 10.85 4.71 -27.81
CA HIS A 274 12.16 4.21 -28.23
C HIS A 274 12.95 3.57 -27.07
N HIS A 275 12.74 3.99 -25.84
CA HIS A 275 13.56 3.64 -24.67
C HIS A 275 12.77 2.97 -23.55
N LEU A 276 11.67 2.27 -23.89
CA LEU A 276 10.84 1.54 -22.93
C LEU A 276 11.66 0.58 -22.04
N SER A 277 11.33 0.52 -20.76
CA SER A 277 12.11 -0.16 -19.71
C SER A 277 12.00 -1.70 -19.69
N TYR A 278 11.78 -2.37 -20.81
CA TYR A 278 11.51 -3.82 -20.93
C TYR A 278 12.48 -4.74 -20.15
N TYR A 279 13.76 -4.40 -20.11
CA TYR A 279 14.79 -5.24 -19.48
C TYR A 279 15.69 -4.44 -18.52
N PHE A 280 15.35 -3.20 -18.29
CA PHE A 280 16.04 -2.36 -17.34
C PHE A 280 15.28 -2.30 -16.02
N SER A 281 14.00 -1.96 -16.08
CA SER A 281 13.08 -1.86 -14.94
C SER A 281 11.67 -2.26 -15.39
N PRO A 282 11.45 -3.57 -15.72
CA PRO A 282 10.16 -4.05 -16.24
C PRO A 282 9.15 -4.24 -15.09
N ASN A 283 8.94 -3.19 -14.33
CA ASN A 283 8.05 -3.09 -13.18
C ASN A 283 7.10 -1.91 -13.41
N THR A 284 6.71 -1.20 -12.36
CA THR A 284 5.90 0.03 -12.44
C THR A 284 6.45 1.06 -13.43
N HIS A 285 7.77 1.09 -13.68
CA HIS A 285 8.33 1.95 -14.73
C HIS A 285 7.73 1.62 -16.11
N LEU A 286 7.81 0.38 -16.52
CA LEU A 286 7.30 -0.04 -17.84
C LEU A 286 5.78 0.16 -17.97
N THR A 287 5.02 -0.11 -16.90
CA THR A 287 3.57 0.11 -16.90
C THR A 287 3.20 1.60 -16.95
N GLY A 288 3.92 2.46 -16.22
CA GLY A 288 3.71 3.90 -16.27
C GLY A 288 4.09 4.53 -17.62
N GLU A 289 5.18 4.06 -18.25
CA GLU A 289 5.57 4.43 -19.62
C GLU A 289 4.49 4.03 -20.64
N ALA A 290 3.97 2.82 -20.52
CA ALA A 290 2.90 2.29 -21.38
C ALA A 290 1.58 3.05 -21.16
N LEU A 291 1.27 3.42 -19.91
CA LEU A 291 0.12 4.25 -19.58
C LEU A 291 0.19 5.59 -20.31
N ALA A 292 1.34 6.26 -20.28
CA ALA A 292 1.52 7.53 -20.98
C ALA A 292 1.29 7.40 -22.48
N LEU A 293 1.88 6.37 -23.12
CA LEU A 293 1.64 6.08 -24.54
C LEU A 293 0.15 5.87 -24.84
N TYR A 294 -0.54 5.12 -23.98
CA TYR A 294 -1.97 4.81 -24.18
C TYR A 294 -2.85 6.05 -23.96
N VAL A 295 -2.75 6.68 -22.79
CA VAL A 295 -3.63 7.79 -22.40
C VAL A 295 -3.42 9.03 -23.26
N VAL A 296 -2.17 9.43 -23.47
CA VAL A 296 -1.84 10.62 -24.26
C VAL A 296 -2.08 10.38 -25.75
N GLY A 297 -1.80 9.16 -26.22
CA GLY A 297 -2.13 8.76 -27.59
C GLY A 297 -3.64 8.80 -27.86
N GLN A 298 -4.48 8.39 -26.90
CA GLN A 298 -5.95 8.52 -27.00
C GLN A 298 -6.38 9.99 -26.95
N ALA A 299 -5.73 10.79 -26.12
CA ALA A 299 -6.09 12.20 -25.96
C ALA A 299 -5.78 13.05 -27.20
N PHE A 300 -4.77 12.70 -28.01
CA PHE A 300 -4.36 13.47 -29.19
C PHE A 300 -4.34 12.62 -30.47
N PRO A 301 -5.50 12.17 -30.99
CA PRO A 301 -5.59 11.40 -32.23
C PRO A 301 -5.10 12.21 -33.47
N GLU A 302 -4.97 13.52 -33.34
CA GLU A 302 -4.41 14.42 -34.34
C GLU A 302 -2.93 14.16 -34.64
N LEU A 303 -2.21 13.51 -33.74
CA LEU A 303 -0.80 13.19 -33.94
C LEU A 303 -0.64 11.92 -34.80
N ALA A 304 0.23 11.98 -35.77
CA ALA A 304 0.44 10.89 -36.74
C ALA A 304 0.84 9.55 -36.08
N ARG A 305 1.49 9.62 -34.92
CA ARG A 305 1.96 8.45 -34.18
C ARG A 305 0.96 7.94 -33.13
N SER A 306 -0.14 8.65 -32.88
CA SER A 306 -1.09 8.33 -31.80
C SER A 306 -1.60 6.90 -31.83
N LYS A 307 -2.05 6.42 -32.99
CA LYS A 307 -2.54 5.04 -33.16
C LYS A 307 -1.49 4.00 -32.77
N ARG A 308 -0.23 4.24 -33.11
CA ARG A 308 0.88 3.34 -32.76
C ARG A 308 1.17 3.37 -31.27
N TRP A 309 1.17 4.54 -30.63
CA TRP A 309 1.34 4.68 -29.19
C TRP A 309 0.23 3.97 -28.43
N VAL A 310 -1.03 4.20 -28.81
CA VAL A 310 -2.20 3.53 -28.22
C VAL A 310 -2.05 2.02 -28.31
N ALA A 311 -1.71 1.49 -29.48
CA ALA A 311 -1.54 0.05 -29.68
C ALA A 311 -0.37 -0.51 -28.83
N THR A 312 0.75 0.21 -28.77
CA THR A 312 1.92 -0.19 -27.99
C THR A 312 1.64 -0.13 -26.49
N GLY A 313 1.08 0.97 -26.00
CA GLY A 313 0.73 1.15 -24.59
C GLY A 313 -0.28 0.11 -24.12
N ARG A 314 -1.39 -0.07 -24.87
CA ARG A 314 -2.41 -1.10 -24.58
C ARG A 314 -1.81 -2.50 -24.47
N ARG A 315 -1.00 -2.90 -25.46
CA ARG A 315 -0.37 -4.21 -25.46
C ARG A 315 0.53 -4.43 -24.26
N ILE A 316 1.35 -3.44 -23.87
CA ILE A 316 2.23 -3.56 -22.71
C ILE A 316 1.40 -3.63 -21.42
N LEU A 317 0.46 -2.72 -21.22
CA LEU A 317 -0.42 -2.71 -20.03
C LEU A 317 -1.10 -4.07 -19.83
N LEU A 318 -1.60 -4.68 -20.91
CA LEU A 318 -2.24 -6.00 -20.82
C LEU A 318 -1.26 -7.13 -20.56
N ASN A 319 -0.05 -7.09 -21.15
CA ASN A 319 0.96 -8.13 -20.97
C ASN A 319 1.60 -8.11 -19.58
N GLU A 320 1.70 -6.94 -18.95
CA GLU A 320 2.32 -6.80 -17.65
C GLU A 320 1.38 -7.19 -16.48
N ILE A 321 0.10 -7.38 -16.71
CA ILE A 321 -0.86 -7.89 -15.72
C ILE A 321 -0.37 -9.19 -15.10
N GLU A 322 -0.09 -10.20 -15.94
CA GLU A 322 0.31 -11.53 -15.49
C GLU A 322 1.65 -11.55 -14.74
N ARG A 323 2.46 -10.50 -14.91
CA ARG A 323 3.80 -10.43 -14.31
C ARG A 323 3.85 -9.61 -13.04
N GLN A 324 3.00 -8.58 -12.95
CA GLN A 324 3.11 -7.57 -11.90
C GLN A 324 1.94 -7.58 -10.93
N ILE A 325 0.82 -8.20 -11.29
CA ILE A 325 -0.38 -8.26 -10.45
C ILE A 325 -0.62 -9.71 -10.06
N LEU A 326 -0.60 -9.97 -8.77
CA LEU A 326 -0.77 -11.29 -8.21
C LEU A 326 -2.27 -11.66 -8.14
N PRO A 327 -2.63 -12.94 -8.05
CA PRO A 327 -4.04 -13.37 -8.06
C PRO A 327 -4.91 -12.76 -6.96
N ASP A 328 -4.31 -12.41 -5.81
CA ASP A 328 -5.00 -11.73 -4.71
C ASP A 328 -5.13 -10.20 -4.89
N GLY A 329 -4.73 -9.67 -6.05
CA GLY A 329 -4.79 -8.25 -6.38
C GLY A 329 -3.59 -7.44 -5.90
N GLY A 330 -2.62 -8.06 -5.25
CA GLY A 330 -1.42 -7.38 -4.78
C GLY A 330 -0.40 -7.14 -5.87
N HIS A 331 0.37 -6.06 -5.76
CA HIS A 331 1.44 -5.74 -6.68
C HIS A 331 2.74 -6.49 -6.33
N ALA A 332 3.39 -7.05 -7.34
CA ALA A 332 4.57 -7.90 -7.15
C ALA A 332 5.79 -7.18 -6.54
N GLU A 333 5.88 -5.86 -6.60
CA GLU A 333 6.98 -5.10 -5.98
C GLU A 333 6.93 -5.04 -4.45
N ARG A 334 5.82 -5.47 -3.85
CA ARG A 334 5.68 -5.58 -2.38
C ARG A 334 5.89 -4.25 -1.64
N SER A 335 5.41 -3.17 -2.22
CA SER A 335 5.31 -1.86 -1.60
C SER A 335 3.87 -1.37 -1.69
N THR A 336 3.36 -0.86 -0.60
CA THR A 336 2.00 -0.31 -0.53
C THR A 336 1.84 0.94 -1.38
N HIS A 337 2.92 1.71 -1.54
CA HIS A 337 2.96 2.87 -2.42
C HIS A 337 2.83 2.49 -3.90
N TYR A 338 3.60 1.48 -4.36
CA TYR A 338 3.54 1.00 -5.74
C TYR A 338 2.27 0.20 -6.03
N GLN A 339 1.64 -0.41 -5.02
CA GLN A 339 0.29 -0.94 -5.08
C GLN A 339 -0.71 0.16 -5.49
N ARG A 340 -0.69 1.29 -4.78
CA ARG A 340 -1.56 2.43 -5.09
C ARG A 340 -1.26 3.01 -6.47
N TYR A 341 0.02 3.21 -6.83
CA TYR A 341 0.37 3.67 -8.18
C TYR A 341 -0.22 2.77 -9.26
N THR A 342 -0.09 1.46 -9.09
CA THR A 342 -0.60 0.50 -10.08
C THR A 342 -2.12 0.56 -10.18
N LEU A 343 -2.83 0.66 -9.04
CA LEU A 343 -4.27 0.90 -9.05
C LEU A 343 -4.62 2.18 -9.84
N ASP A 344 -3.96 3.30 -9.53
CA ASP A 344 -4.17 4.58 -10.21
C ASP A 344 -3.88 4.48 -11.73
N PHE A 345 -2.86 3.72 -12.13
CA PHE A 345 -2.53 3.52 -13.54
C PHE A 345 -3.66 2.79 -14.29
N TYR A 346 -4.18 1.69 -13.74
CA TYR A 346 -5.25 0.95 -14.39
C TYR A 346 -6.60 1.67 -14.32
N LEU A 347 -6.86 2.47 -13.29
CA LEU A 347 -8.03 3.35 -13.23
C LEU A 347 -7.97 4.43 -14.31
N LEU A 348 -6.82 5.10 -14.49
CA LEU A 348 -6.67 6.10 -15.53
C LEU A 348 -6.78 5.48 -16.93
N ALA A 349 -6.19 4.28 -17.14
CA ALA A 349 -6.33 3.55 -18.39
C ALA A 349 -7.78 3.16 -18.68
N LEU A 350 -8.53 2.71 -17.66
CA LEU A 350 -9.95 2.38 -17.76
C LEU A 350 -10.78 3.61 -18.17
N LEU A 351 -10.59 4.73 -17.47
CA LEU A 351 -11.32 5.97 -17.77
C LEU A 351 -10.97 6.49 -19.17
N ALA A 352 -9.70 6.47 -19.57
CA ALA A 352 -9.29 6.85 -20.92
C ALA A 352 -9.89 5.94 -22.00
N ALA A 353 -9.96 4.63 -21.76
CA ALA A 353 -10.60 3.66 -22.65
C ALA A 353 -12.09 3.98 -22.85
N ARG A 354 -12.80 4.30 -21.76
CA ARG A 354 -14.22 4.70 -21.83
C ARG A 354 -14.41 5.98 -22.63
N ARG A 355 -13.60 7.02 -22.38
CA ARG A 355 -13.66 8.30 -23.13
C ARG A 355 -13.37 8.09 -24.62
N ALA A 356 -12.56 7.11 -24.96
CA ALA A 356 -12.22 6.77 -26.33
C ALA A 356 -13.18 5.75 -26.99
N ALA A 357 -14.18 5.26 -26.25
CA ALA A 357 -15.08 4.18 -26.64
C ALA A 357 -14.35 2.87 -27.01
N ASP A 358 -13.19 2.60 -26.42
CA ASP A 358 -12.44 1.33 -26.53
C ASP A 358 -13.01 0.31 -25.53
N VAL A 359 -14.14 -0.31 -25.90
CA VAL A 359 -14.93 -1.20 -25.03
C VAL A 359 -14.12 -2.40 -24.54
N ASP A 360 -13.28 -2.99 -25.40
CA ASP A 360 -12.49 -4.17 -25.07
C ASP A 360 -11.38 -3.84 -24.07
N ALA A 361 -10.69 -2.72 -24.27
CA ALA A 361 -9.71 -2.24 -23.32
C ALA A 361 -10.34 -1.84 -21.98
N ALA A 362 -11.48 -1.16 -22.01
CA ALA A 362 -12.23 -0.78 -20.81
C ALA A 362 -12.62 -2.01 -19.98
N ARG A 363 -13.12 -3.07 -20.63
CA ARG A 363 -13.45 -4.33 -19.95
C ARG A 363 -12.20 -4.99 -19.32
N ALA A 364 -11.11 -5.06 -20.07
CA ALA A 364 -9.88 -5.66 -19.60
C ALA A 364 -9.27 -4.87 -18.39
N PHE A 365 -9.23 -3.54 -18.48
CA PHE A 365 -8.72 -2.71 -17.39
C PHE A 365 -9.62 -2.72 -16.16
N ALA A 366 -10.94 -2.80 -16.32
CA ALA A 366 -11.86 -2.96 -15.19
C ALA A 366 -11.64 -4.28 -14.44
N ALA A 367 -11.41 -5.38 -15.18
CA ALA A 367 -11.13 -6.70 -14.60
C ALA A 367 -9.84 -6.72 -13.76
N VAL A 368 -8.89 -5.82 -14.03
CA VAL A 368 -7.63 -5.68 -13.29
C VAL A 368 -7.77 -4.69 -12.14
N ALA A 369 -8.46 -3.58 -12.37
CA ALA A 369 -8.63 -2.55 -11.35
C ALA A 369 -9.46 -3.05 -10.15
N ALA A 370 -10.40 -3.97 -10.35
CA ALA A 370 -11.24 -4.50 -9.28
C ALA A 370 -10.42 -5.23 -8.20
N PRO A 371 -9.63 -6.29 -8.50
CA PRO A 371 -8.83 -6.95 -7.46
C PRO A 371 -7.74 -6.04 -6.87
N LEU A 372 -7.14 -5.13 -7.66
CA LEU A 372 -6.21 -4.11 -7.13
C LEU A 372 -6.89 -3.22 -6.08
N ALA A 373 -8.13 -2.77 -6.34
CA ALA A 373 -8.87 -1.94 -5.41
C ALA A 373 -9.31 -2.72 -4.16
N GLU A 374 -9.73 -3.98 -4.32
CA GLU A 374 -10.09 -4.87 -3.20
C GLU A 374 -8.87 -5.12 -2.29
N PHE A 375 -7.72 -5.42 -2.86
CA PHE A 375 -6.47 -5.56 -2.12
C PHE A 375 -6.10 -4.26 -1.38
N THR A 376 -6.13 -3.12 -2.08
CA THR A 376 -5.82 -1.82 -1.48
C THR A 376 -6.79 -1.50 -0.34
N ARG A 377 -8.09 -1.81 -0.50
CA ARG A 377 -9.09 -1.64 0.56
C ARG A 377 -8.85 -2.57 1.75
N ALA A 378 -8.43 -3.81 1.51
CA ALA A 378 -8.08 -4.75 2.57
C ALA A 378 -6.87 -4.28 3.40
N MET A 379 -5.85 -3.74 2.75
CA MET A 379 -4.63 -3.21 3.39
C MET A 379 -4.83 -1.88 4.12
N ALA A 380 -5.79 -1.05 3.67
CA ALA A 380 -6.05 0.25 4.28
C ALA A 380 -6.76 0.10 5.63
N ASP A 381 -6.41 0.95 6.59
CA ASP A 381 -7.10 1.04 7.87
C ASP A 381 -8.52 1.66 7.72
N ASP A 382 -9.20 1.86 8.84
CA ASP A 382 -10.57 2.42 8.85
C ASP A 382 -10.61 3.92 8.52
N GLU A 383 -9.46 4.60 8.51
CA GLU A 383 -9.32 5.98 8.05
C GLU A 383 -8.90 6.09 6.58
N GLY A 384 -8.70 4.95 5.91
CA GLY A 384 -8.28 4.90 4.50
C GLY A 384 -6.80 5.14 4.31
N ARG A 385 -5.97 4.82 5.30
CA ARG A 385 -4.52 4.96 5.21
C ARG A 385 -3.84 3.61 5.03
N LEU A 386 -2.85 3.57 4.16
CA LEU A 386 -1.98 2.41 3.99
C LEU A 386 -0.80 2.46 4.98
N PRO A 387 -0.35 1.32 5.50
CA PRO A 387 0.96 1.26 6.14
C PRO A 387 2.07 1.53 5.11
N LEU A 388 3.22 2.06 5.56
CA LEU A 388 4.32 2.47 4.68
C LEU A 388 5.28 1.30 4.38
N ILE A 389 4.75 0.14 3.98
CA ILE A 389 5.53 -1.08 3.73
C ILE A 389 6.29 -0.95 2.40
N GLY A 390 7.59 -1.25 2.42
CA GLY A 390 8.49 -1.09 1.30
C GLY A 390 8.78 0.38 0.99
N ASP A 391 9.31 0.66 -0.19
CA ASP A 391 9.61 2.02 -0.59
C ASP A 391 8.34 2.85 -0.81
N ASP A 392 8.36 4.07 -0.27
CA ASP A 392 7.44 5.14 -0.59
C ASP A 392 8.22 6.35 -1.08
N ASP A 393 8.10 6.68 -2.36
CA ASP A 393 8.78 7.81 -2.96
C ASP A 393 7.97 9.13 -2.86
N GLY A 394 6.83 9.10 -2.20
CA GLY A 394 5.95 10.26 -2.00
C GLY A 394 5.24 10.77 -3.26
N GLY A 395 5.48 10.15 -4.40
CA GLY A 395 4.87 10.58 -5.66
C GLY A 395 3.41 10.15 -5.80
N MET A 396 2.67 10.87 -6.63
CA MET A 396 1.26 10.58 -6.96
C MET A 396 1.02 10.78 -8.45
N LEU A 397 -0.04 10.14 -9.00
CA LEU A 397 -0.35 10.29 -10.43
C LEU A 397 -1.15 11.58 -10.72
N TRP A 398 -2.11 11.94 -9.86
CA TRP A 398 -2.99 13.10 -10.04
C TRP A 398 -3.26 13.89 -8.76
N PRO A 399 -2.27 14.58 -8.17
CA PRO A 399 -2.45 15.35 -6.93
C PRO A 399 -3.16 16.69 -7.21
N ILE A 400 -4.45 16.67 -7.57
CA ILE A 400 -5.21 17.87 -7.96
C ILE A 400 -5.64 18.67 -6.74
N ALA A 401 -6.27 18.02 -5.74
CA ALA A 401 -6.76 18.65 -4.51
C ALA A 401 -5.73 18.57 -3.36
N GLY A 402 -4.57 17.93 -3.57
CA GLY A 402 -3.46 17.93 -2.63
C GLY A 402 -3.58 16.94 -1.48
N ARG A 403 -4.02 15.72 -1.76
CA ARG A 403 -4.06 14.60 -0.81
C ARG A 403 -2.68 14.16 -0.33
N GLU A 404 -2.64 13.41 0.75
CA GLU A 404 -1.43 12.75 1.24
C GLU A 404 -1.16 11.44 0.47
N CYS A 405 0.12 11.04 0.35
CA CYS A 405 0.50 9.91 -0.49
C CYS A 405 0.03 8.54 0.04
N ASN A 406 -0.14 8.37 1.34
CA ASN A 406 -0.64 7.13 1.95
C ASN A 406 -2.17 7.12 2.16
N ASP A 407 -2.87 8.20 1.85
CA ASP A 407 -4.34 8.28 1.87
C ASP A 407 -4.90 7.74 0.55
N VAL A 408 -5.57 6.58 0.61
CA VAL A 408 -6.10 5.90 -0.57
C VAL A 408 -7.59 6.12 -0.80
N ARG A 409 -8.23 6.96 0.01
CA ARG A 409 -9.67 7.25 -0.11
C ARG A 409 -10.02 7.78 -1.49
N ASP A 410 -9.14 8.59 -2.08
CA ASP A 410 -9.32 9.14 -3.42
C ASP A 410 -9.23 8.07 -4.50
N SER A 411 -8.18 7.24 -4.48
CA SER A 411 -8.01 6.13 -5.44
C SER A 411 -9.16 5.13 -5.34
N LEU A 412 -9.59 4.79 -4.12
CA LEU A 412 -10.70 3.88 -3.89
C LEU A 412 -12.04 4.49 -4.28
N ALA A 413 -12.23 5.80 -4.13
CA ALA A 413 -13.44 6.49 -4.61
C ALA A 413 -13.50 6.54 -6.15
N VAL A 414 -12.36 6.79 -6.83
CA VAL A 414 -12.29 6.67 -8.29
C VAL A 414 -12.59 5.23 -8.73
N ALA A 415 -12.08 4.23 -8.00
CA ALA A 415 -12.39 2.83 -8.26
C ALA A 415 -13.88 2.52 -8.05
N ALA A 416 -14.49 3.01 -6.95
CA ALA A 416 -15.90 2.83 -6.65
C ALA A 416 -16.77 3.37 -7.79
N LEU A 417 -16.49 4.58 -8.28
CA LEU A 417 -17.18 5.22 -9.38
C LEU A 417 -16.95 4.50 -10.73
N ALA A 418 -15.69 4.16 -11.00
CA ALA A 418 -15.32 3.52 -12.26
C ALA A 418 -15.76 2.05 -12.36
N LEU A 419 -16.00 1.35 -11.26
CA LEU A 419 -16.35 -0.07 -11.22
C LEU A 419 -17.79 -0.33 -10.77
N ASP A 420 -18.54 0.71 -10.42
CA ASP A 420 -19.87 0.61 -9.81
C ASP A 420 -19.84 -0.25 -8.53
N ARG A 421 -18.87 0.04 -7.64
CA ARG A 421 -18.60 -0.68 -6.40
C ARG A 421 -18.53 0.29 -5.21
N PRO A 422 -19.70 0.74 -4.70
CA PRO A 422 -19.76 1.71 -3.59
C PRO A 422 -19.12 1.21 -2.28
N ASP A 423 -18.99 -0.10 -2.12
CA ASP A 423 -18.31 -0.74 -0.99
C ASP A 423 -16.81 -0.42 -0.89
N LEU A 424 -16.18 -0.01 -2.00
CA LEU A 424 -14.78 0.40 -2.04
C LEU A 424 -14.56 1.79 -1.42
N ALA A 425 -15.58 2.64 -1.32
CA ALA A 425 -15.48 4.01 -0.80
C ALA A 425 -16.42 4.28 0.38
N PRO A 426 -16.28 3.59 1.52
CA PRO A 426 -17.17 3.76 2.68
C PRO A 426 -17.08 5.16 3.29
N TRP A 427 -16.02 5.91 3.01
CA TRP A 427 -15.81 7.28 3.46
C TRP A 427 -16.50 8.34 2.60
N GLY A 428 -17.25 7.91 1.56
CA GLY A 428 -17.84 8.79 0.55
C GLY A 428 -16.89 9.15 -0.58
N ILE A 429 -17.31 10.09 -1.42
CA ILE A 429 -16.58 10.51 -2.63
C ILE A 429 -15.88 11.84 -2.34
N PRO A 430 -14.55 11.90 -2.22
CA PRO A 430 -13.80 13.14 -1.98
C PRO A 430 -13.67 13.99 -3.26
N GLU A 431 -13.25 15.25 -3.08
CA GLU A 431 -13.09 16.23 -4.17
C GLU A 431 -12.20 15.71 -5.31
N GLU A 432 -11.10 15.04 -5.00
CA GLU A 432 -10.16 14.50 -5.99
C GLU A 432 -10.85 13.61 -7.02
N ALA A 433 -11.77 12.74 -6.56
CA ALA A 433 -12.50 11.82 -7.44
C ALA A 433 -13.46 12.56 -8.40
N PHE A 434 -13.98 13.72 -8.01
CA PHE A 434 -14.78 14.57 -8.89
C PHE A 434 -13.95 15.13 -10.04
N TRP A 435 -12.67 15.39 -9.86
CA TRP A 435 -11.81 15.83 -10.95
C TRP A 435 -11.45 14.70 -11.92
N ILE A 436 -11.21 13.49 -11.42
CA ILE A 436 -10.72 12.37 -12.22
C ILE A 436 -11.83 11.58 -12.91
N ALA A 437 -12.95 11.34 -12.20
CA ALA A 437 -14.10 10.58 -12.67
C ALA A 437 -15.36 11.47 -12.75
N ALA A 438 -15.22 12.70 -13.29
CA ALA A 438 -16.23 13.74 -13.23
C ALA A 438 -17.64 13.31 -13.70
N PRO A 439 -17.85 12.68 -14.86
CA PRO A 439 -19.18 12.26 -15.27
C PRO A 439 -19.81 11.24 -14.34
N GLU A 440 -19.02 10.25 -13.89
CA GLU A 440 -19.45 9.22 -12.97
C GLU A 440 -19.77 9.82 -11.59
N ALA A 441 -18.94 10.75 -11.11
CA ALA A 441 -19.14 11.43 -9.83
C ALA A 441 -20.36 12.36 -9.84
N LEU A 442 -20.59 13.10 -10.92
CA LEU A 442 -21.76 13.95 -11.09
C LEU A 442 -23.06 13.13 -11.18
N HIS A 443 -23.02 11.96 -11.82
CA HIS A 443 -24.16 11.05 -11.89
C HIS A 443 -24.47 10.49 -10.49
N ALA A 444 -23.49 9.93 -9.80
CA ALA A 444 -23.65 9.44 -8.43
C ALA A 444 -24.13 10.53 -7.47
N ALA A 445 -23.65 11.76 -7.66
CA ALA A 445 -24.05 12.91 -6.86
C ALA A 445 -25.52 13.33 -7.05
N ALA A 446 -26.07 13.10 -8.23
CA ALA A 446 -27.47 13.39 -8.53
C ALA A 446 -28.44 12.33 -7.96
N GLU A 447 -27.96 11.10 -7.78
CA GLU A 447 -28.73 10.00 -7.19
C GLU A 447 -28.71 9.99 -5.66
N LEU A 448 -27.63 10.51 -5.06
CA LEU A 448 -27.47 10.66 -3.62
C LEU A 448 -28.01 12.04 -3.20
N GLU A 449 -29.31 12.15 -2.88
CA GLU A 449 -29.77 13.29 -2.07
C GLU A 449 -28.90 13.36 -0.81
N PRO A 450 -28.57 14.57 -0.30
CA PRO A 450 -27.83 14.70 0.93
C PRO A 450 -28.67 14.19 2.10
N SER A 451 -28.72 12.89 2.30
CA SER A 451 -29.29 12.33 3.51
C SER A 451 -28.32 12.59 4.64
N ALA A 452 -28.79 13.38 5.61
CA ALA A 452 -28.12 13.59 6.90
C ALA A 452 -28.12 12.32 7.77
N GLU A 453 -28.31 11.17 7.18
CA GLU A 453 -28.22 9.90 7.89
C GLU A 453 -26.76 9.51 8.07
N ALA A 454 -26.46 9.17 9.33
CA ALA A 454 -25.20 8.67 9.83
C ALA A 454 -24.54 7.64 8.88
N PRO A 455 -23.21 7.56 8.91
CA PRO A 455 -22.49 6.63 8.04
C PRO A 455 -23.14 5.26 8.15
N ARG A 456 -23.59 4.74 7.00
CA ARG A 456 -23.95 3.33 6.92
C ARG A 456 -22.81 2.57 7.55
N THR A 457 -23.09 1.81 8.59
CA THR A 457 -22.18 0.80 9.11
C THR A 457 -22.03 -0.26 8.02
N LEU A 458 -21.28 0.09 6.98
CA LEU A 458 -20.71 -0.90 6.09
C LEU A 458 -19.75 -1.67 7.00
N SER A 459 -20.06 -2.93 7.24
CA SER A 459 -19.12 -3.82 7.92
C SER A 459 -17.77 -3.65 7.21
N GLY A 460 -16.79 -3.09 7.91
CA GLY A 460 -15.44 -2.89 7.37
C GLY A 460 -14.88 -4.21 6.84
N PRO A 461 -13.79 -4.19 6.05
CA PRO A 461 -13.13 -5.41 5.65
C PRO A 461 -12.79 -6.21 6.92
N ARG A 462 -12.97 -7.52 6.84
CA ARG A 462 -12.61 -8.44 7.92
C ARG A 462 -11.15 -8.82 7.84
N SER A 463 -10.65 -9.52 8.84
CA SER A 463 -9.36 -10.19 8.78
C SER A 463 -9.28 -11.05 7.52
N SER A 464 -8.15 -10.98 6.83
CA SER A 464 -7.95 -11.62 5.53
C SER A 464 -6.52 -12.08 5.32
N THR A 465 -6.37 -13.15 4.57
CA THR A 465 -5.07 -13.70 4.16
C THR A 465 -4.88 -13.50 2.67
N LEU A 466 -3.98 -12.61 2.31
CA LEU A 466 -3.58 -12.29 0.94
C LEU A 466 -2.38 -13.17 0.57
N ARG A 467 -2.68 -14.42 0.16
CA ARG A 467 -1.68 -15.52 0.07
C ARG A 467 -0.62 -15.30 -0.99
N ASP A 468 -1.00 -14.78 -2.14
CA ASP A 468 -0.08 -14.65 -3.27
C ASP A 468 0.91 -13.50 -3.06
N THR A 469 0.45 -12.42 -2.47
CA THR A 469 1.31 -11.31 -2.04
C THR A 469 2.04 -11.67 -0.75
N GLY A 470 1.40 -12.41 0.16
CA GLY A 470 1.96 -12.83 1.44
C GLY A 470 1.70 -11.84 2.57
N TYR A 471 0.65 -11.04 2.48
CA TYR A 471 0.20 -10.24 3.62
C TYR A 471 -0.97 -10.90 4.33
N VAL A 472 -0.98 -10.76 5.66
CA VAL A 472 -2.13 -11.11 6.49
C VAL A 472 -2.60 -9.85 7.20
N VAL A 473 -3.88 -9.53 7.04
CA VAL A 473 -4.51 -8.38 7.69
C VAL A 473 -5.44 -8.89 8.76
N LEU A 474 -5.21 -8.49 10.02
CA LEU A 474 -6.06 -8.84 11.16
C LEU A 474 -6.81 -7.59 11.62
N ARG A 475 -8.10 -7.75 11.94
CA ARG A 475 -8.98 -6.65 12.33
C ARG A 475 -9.80 -7.01 13.53
N GLY A 476 -9.87 -6.10 14.50
CA GLY A 476 -10.71 -6.21 15.69
C GLY A 476 -11.92 -5.29 15.65
N ASP A 477 -12.97 -5.63 16.38
CA ASP A 477 -14.17 -4.81 16.50
C ASP A 477 -13.89 -3.44 17.20
N SER A 478 -12.81 -3.35 17.97
CA SER A 478 -12.32 -2.11 18.61
C SER A 478 -11.68 -1.13 17.63
N GLY A 479 -11.46 -1.53 16.37
CA GLY A 479 -10.70 -0.77 15.36
C GLY A 479 -9.22 -1.17 15.30
N ASP A 480 -8.85 -2.30 15.90
CA ASP A 480 -7.50 -2.86 15.76
C ASP A 480 -7.24 -3.25 14.31
N HIS A 481 -6.06 -2.90 13.82
CA HIS A 481 -5.65 -3.21 12.47
C HIS A 481 -4.16 -3.61 12.47
N ILE A 482 -3.90 -4.84 12.07
CA ILE A 482 -2.55 -5.39 11.96
C ILE A 482 -2.33 -5.77 10.51
N VAL A 483 -1.21 -5.34 9.93
CA VAL A 483 -0.71 -5.87 8.66
C VAL A 483 0.58 -6.61 8.96
N PHE A 484 0.61 -7.89 8.64
CA PHE A 484 1.72 -8.80 8.89
C PHE A 484 2.30 -9.30 7.56
N ASP A 485 3.59 -9.09 7.35
CA ASP A 485 4.32 -9.56 6.16
C ASP A 485 4.80 -11.00 6.35
N THR A 486 4.20 -11.91 5.62
CA THR A 486 4.57 -13.33 5.58
C THR A 486 5.14 -13.73 4.22
N GLY A 487 5.35 -12.75 3.34
CA GLY A 487 5.69 -12.94 1.95
C GLY A 487 7.18 -13.11 1.66
N SER A 488 7.47 -13.43 0.43
CA SER A 488 8.84 -13.41 -0.08
C SER A 488 9.25 -11.97 -0.44
N HIS A 489 10.55 -11.74 -0.50
CA HIS A 489 11.16 -10.46 -0.86
C HIS A 489 10.78 -10.05 -2.30
N GLY A 490 10.20 -8.96 -2.55
CA GLY A 490 9.64 -8.36 -3.77
C GLY A 490 10.09 -8.84 -5.15
N TYR A 491 9.55 -8.20 -6.19
CA TYR A 491 9.68 -8.60 -7.60
C TYR A 491 11.12 -8.50 -8.13
N MET A 492 11.57 -9.48 -8.89
CA MET A 492 12.88 -9.57 -9.56
C MET A 492 14.06 -9.33 -8.60
N ASN A 493 14.65 -8.14 -8.61
CA ASN A 493 15.78 -7.75 -7.76
C ASN A 493 15.36 -7.10 -6.42
N GLY A 494 14.06 -7.07 -6.13
CA GLY A 494 13.51 -6.46 -4.91
C GLY A 494 13.79 -4.96 -4.79
N GLY A 495 13.77 -4.22 -5.90
CA GLY A 495 14.21 -2.81 -5.94
C GLY A 495 13.54 -1.93 -4.92
N HIS A 496 12.27 -2.18 -4.64
CA HIS A 496 11.43 -1.42 -3.71
C HIS A 496 11.05 -2.18 -2.44
N ALA A 497 11.49 -3.43 -2.28
CA ALA A 497 11.26 -4.21 -1.08
C ALA A 497 12.29 -3.88 0.00
N HIS A 498 11.92 -4.16 1.26
CA HIS A 498 12.75 -4.00 2.43
C HIS A 498 13.15 -5.37 3.03
N ALA A 499 14.01 -5.38 4.04
CA ALA A 499 14.38 -6.57 4.79
C ALA A 499 13.45 -6.72 6.02
N ASP A 500 12.17 -6.89 5.75
CA ASP A 500 11.05 -6.74 6.67
C ASP A 500 10.18 -8.01 6.79
N ALA A 501 10.70 -9.17 6.36
CA ALA A 501 9.99 -10.43 6.53
C ALA A 501 9.59 -10.65 7.99
N LEU A 502 8.34 -11.06 8.23
CA LEU A 502 7.67 -11.17 9.52
C LEU A 502 7.58 -9.85 10.30
N SER A 503 7.75 -8.71 9.64
CA SER A 503 7.40 -7.43 10.25
C SER A 503 5.88 -7.26 10.32
N MET A 504 5.43 -6.47 11.28
CA MET A 504 4.03 -6.12 11.43
C MET A 504 3.86 -4.64 11.72
N THR A 505 2.78 -4.05 11.24
CA THR A 505 2.26 -2.77 11.73
C THR A 505 1.06 -3.02 12.62
N LEU A 506 0.83 -2.15 13.59
CA LEU A 506 -0.28 -2.27 14.52
C LEU A 506 -0.95 -0.91 14.76
N ARG A 507 -2.21 -0.85 14.44
CA ARG A 507 -3.13 0.16 14.94
C ARG A 507 -3.93 -0.47 16.09
N LEU A 508 -3.89 0.14 17.24
CA LEU A 508 -4.62 -0.30 18.42
C LEU A 508 -5.81 0.65 18.60
N GLY A 509 -7.02 0.12 18.45
CA GLY A 509 -8.21 0.95 18.38
C GLY A 509 -8.10 2.03 17.30
N LYS A 510 -8.20 3.30 17.70
CA LYS A 510 -8.18 4.43 16.75
C LYS A 510 -6.79 4.95 16.42
N ARG A 511 -5.71 4.42 17.02
CA ARG A 511 -4.38 5.00 16.95
C ARG A 511 -3.37 4.06 16.28
N PRO A 512 -2.57 4.52 15.32
CA PRO A 512 -1.37 3.79 14.93
C PRO A 512 -0.45 3.74 16.16
N LEU A 513 0.02 2.53 16.50
CA LEU A 513 0.94 2.29 17.62
C LEU A 513 2.31 1.86 17.12
N LEU A 514 2.34 0.79 16.32
CA LEU A 514 3.57 0.32 15.68
C LEU A 514 3.50 0.60 14.18
N VAL A 515 4.52 1.29 13.69
CA VAL A 515 4.60 1.74 12.30
C VAL A 515 5.79 1.13 11.59
N ASP A 516 5.74 1.09 10.26
CA ASP A 516 6.92 0.88 9.43
C ASP A 516 7.70 2.20 9.32
N PRO A 517 9.03 2.20 9.26
CA PRO A 517 9.82 3.43 9.27
C PRO A 517 9.65 4.29 8.01
N GLY A 518 9.14 3.73 6.91
CA GLY A 518 8.98 4.41 5.63
C GLY A 518 10.30 4.67 4.91
N THR A 519 10.30 5.62 3.97
CA THR A 519 11.45 5.94 3.10
C THR A 519 11.72 7.43 3.08
N SER A 520 12.92 7.86 3.50
CA SER A 520 13.30 9.28 3.51
C SER A 520 14.22 9.69 2.36
N THR A 521 15.01 8.77 1.81
CA THR A 521 16.00 9.05 0.75
C THR A 521 16.33 7.81 -0.08
N TYR A 522 16.73 8.02 -1.33
CA TYR A 522 17.22 6.95 -2.20
C TYR A 522 18.73 6.98 -2.40
N THR A 523 19.28 8.10 -2.88
CA THR A 523 20.68 8.17 -3.34
C THR A 523 21.54 9.14 -2.56
N MET A 524 20.94 10.14 -1.90
CA MET A 524 21.70 11.21 -1.24
C MET A 524 22.41 10.74 0.02
N ASP A 525 21.85 9.80 0.75
CA ASP A 525 22.45 9.16 1.91
C ASP A 525 22.27 7.64 1.85
N SER A 526 23.28 6.96 1.34
CA SER A 526 23.27 5.49 1.21
C SER A 526 23.27 4.76 2.56
N ARG A 527 23.81 5.36 3.62
CA ARG A 527 23.80 4.80 4.98
C ARG A 527 22.39 4.84 5.55
N LEU A 528 21.74 5.99 5.52
CA LEU A 528 20.36 6.16 5.95
C LEU A 528 19.41 5.28 5.12
N ARG A 529 19.57 5.27 3.79
CA ARG A 529 18.81 4.39 2.89
C ARG A 529 18.88 2.92 3.33
N ASN A 530 20.09 2.41 3.57
CA ASN A 530 20.29 1.01 3.94
C ASN A 530 19.84 0.71 5.37
N ARG A 531 19.85 1.69 6.27
CA ARG A 531 19.31 1.56 7.62
C ARG A 531 17.79 1.43 7.58
N MET A 532 17.09 2.37 6.93
CA MET A 532 15.63 2.41 6.91
C MET A 532 15.00 1.17 6.26
N ARG A 533 15.61 0.61 5.22
CA ARG A 533 15.12 -0.64 4.61
C ARG A 533 15.72 -1.92 5.21
N GLY A 534 16.48 -1.82 6.28
CA GLY A 534 17.12 -2.94 6.97
C GLY A 534 16.31 -3.45 8.15
N SER A 535 16.42 -4.72 8.49
CA SER A 535 15.59 -5.43 9.49
C SER A 535 15.52 -4.75 10.85
N PHE A 536 16.53 -3.99 11.22
CA PHE A 536 16.58 -3.30 12.52
C PHE A 536 15.57 -2.16 12.64
N ASN A 537 15.09 -1.61 11.52
CA ASN A 537 14.11 -0.55 11.46
C ASN A 537 12.68 -1.04 11.19
N HIS A 538 12.47 -2.37 11.21
CA HIS A 538 11.13 -2.97 11.04
C HIS A 538 10.72 -3.72 12.31
N ASN A 539 9.42 -3.94 12.49
CA ASN A 539 8.86 -4.61 13.66
C ASN A 539 9.04 -6.14 13.58
N THR A 540 10.29 -6.57 13.55
CA THR A 540 10.72 -7.97 13.40
C THR A 540 11.93 -8.28 14.27
N VAL A 541 12.43 -9.52 14.19
CA VAL A 541 13.62 -9.97 14.95
C VAL A 541 14.85 -9.93 14.07
N ALA A 542 15.94 -9.38 14.60
CA ALA A 542 17.27 -9.47 14.02
C ALA A 542 18.11 -10.48 14.81
N VAL A 543 18.90 -11.31 14.10
CA VAL A 543 19.74 -12.36 14.72
C VAL A 543 21.21 -12.04 14.48
N ASP A 544 22.02 -12.16 15.54
CA ASP A 544 23.48 -11.92 15.57
C ASP A 544 23.90 -10.56 14.97
N GLY A 545 23.06 -9.53 15.14
CA GLY A 545 23.31 -8.20 14.60
C GLY A 545 23.37 -8.15 13.07
N ARG A 546 22.71 -9.09 12.38
CA ARG A 546 22.65 -9.17 10.90
C ARG A 546 21.22 -8.88 10.40
N PRO A 547 21.08 -8.22 9.25
CA PRO A 547 19.77 -8.11 8.60
C PRO A 547 19.40 -9.43 7.91
N GLN A 548 18.09 -9.68 7.75
CA GLN A 548 17.54 -10.85 7.03
C GLN A 548 17.96 -10.89 5.56
N SER A 549 18.07 -9.71 4.95
CA SER A 549 18.46 -9.51 3.56
C SER A 549 19.56 -8.46 3.50
N THR A 550 20.53 -8.64 2.61
CA THR A 550 21.70 -7.76 2.53
C THR A 550 21.63 -6.87 1.30
N PRO A 551 21.64 -5.53 1.43
CA PRO A 551 21.61 -4.64 0.29
C PRO A 551 22.92 -4.65 -0.50
N ALA A 552 22.84 -4.41 -1.82
CA ALA A 552 23.99 -4.32 -2.74
C ALA A 552 24.05 -3.01 -3.51
N GLY A 553 23.14 -2.09 -3.28
CA GLY A 553 22.99 -0.77 -3.90
C GLY A 553 21.62 -0.20 -3.59
N PRO A 554 21.28 1.02 -4.04
CA PRO A 554 20.04 1.68 -3.67
C PRO A 554 18.78 0.85 -4.01
N PHE A 555 18.82 0.07 -5.09
CA PHE A 555 17.71 -0.73 -5.61
C PHE A 555 18.09 -2.20 -5.89
N HIS A 556 19.08 -2.74 -5.18
CA HIS A 556 19.58 -4.09 -5.38
C HIS A 556 19.89 -4.77 -4.06
N TRP A 557 19.73 -6.10 -4.03
CA TRP A 557 20.03 -6.95 -2.91
C TRP A 557 21.09 -8.00 -3.28
N LYS A 558 21.97 -8.31 -2.34
CA LYS A 558 22.97 -9.37 -2.44
C LYS A 558 22.39 -10.71 -2.03
N THR A 559 21.60 -10.70 -0.97
CA THR A 559 20.83 -11.84 -0.46
C THR A 559 19.44 -11.37 -0.11
N THR A 560 18.46 -12.25 -0.20
CA THR A 560 17.06 -11.98 0.16
C THR A 560 16.54 -13.11 1.03
N ALA A 561 15.76 -12.79 2.05
CA ALA A 561 15.00 -13.75 2.83
C ALA A 561 13.78 -14.22 2.03
N THR A 562 13.34 -15.44 2.31
CA THR A 562 12.10 -16.00 1.78
C THR A 562 11.13 -16.25 2.94
N GLY A 563 10.08 -15.46 3.01
CA GLY A 563 8.98 -15.65 3.94
C GLY A 563 8.02 -16.74 3.47
N ARG A 564 7.40 -17.43 4.39
CA ARG A 564 6.40 -18.48 4.15
C ARG A 564 5.32 -18.44 5.21
N LEU A 565 4.07 -18.28 4.77
CA LEU A 565 2.90 -18.45 5.62
C LEU A 565 2.68 -19.95 5.87
N HIS A 566 2.70 -20.37 7.14
CA HIS A 566 2.39 -21.75 7.55
C HIS A 566 0.90 -21.95 7.73
N ALA A 567 0.26 -21.05 8.48
CA ALA A 567 -1.17 -21.15 8.75
C ALA A 567 -1.75 -19.78 9.11
N SER A 568 -3.04 -19.64 8.87
CA SER A 568 -3.86 -18.52 9.36
C SER A 568 -5.27 -19.00 9.65
N ARG A 569 -5.89 -18.48 10.72
CA ARG A 569 -7.29 -18.72 11.07
C ARG A 569 -7.92 -17.40 11.51
N HIS A 570 -9.10 -17.14 11.00
CA HIS A 570 -9.86 -15.94 11.29
C HIS A 570 -11.27 -16.35 11.72
N SER A 571 -11.65 -16.03 12.94
CA SER A 571 -12.97 -16.26 13.46
C SER A 571 -13.56 -14.99 14.10
N ALA A 572 -14.74 -15.07 14.69
CA ALA A 572 -15.40 -13.93 15.32
C ALA A 572 -14.61 -13.48 16.56
N GLY A 573 -13.91 -12.34 16.44
CA GLY A 573 -13.16 -11.76 17.55
C GLY A 573 -11.83 -12.44 17.89
N PHE A 574 -11.41 -13.43 17.08
CA PHE A 574 -10.14 -14.14 17.30
C PHE A 574 -9.43 -14.40 15.97
N ASP A 575 -8.14 -14.12 15.94
CA ASP A 575 -7.26 -14.41 14.83
C ASP A 575 -5.96 -15.06 15.30
N TRP A 576 -5.47 -16.00 14.51
CA TRP A 576 -4.14 -16.55 14.66
C TRP A 576 -3.47 -16.71 13.31
N VAL A 577 -2.18 -16.39 13.27
CA VAL A 577 -1.34 -16.55 12.09
C VAL A 577 0.06 -17.01 12.49
N GLU A 578 0.64 -17.91 11.69
CA GLU A 578 2.00 -18.42 11.85
C GLU A 578 2.74 -18.35 10.52
N ALA A 579 3.94 -17.77 10.53
CA ALA A 579 4.82 -17.69 9.36
C ALA A 579 6.29 -17.82 9.77
N ALA A 580 7.16 -18.15 8.82
CA ALA A 580 8.59 -18.25 9.03
C ALA A 580 9.39 -17.69 7.85
N HIS A 581 10.68 -17.39 8.08
CA HIS A 581 11.62 -17.04 7.01
C HIS A 581 13.01 -17.65 7.22
N ASP A 582 13.77 -17.76 6.13
CA ASP A 582 15.10 -18.41 6.06
C ASP A 582 16.29 -17.44 6.08
N GLY A 583 16.04 -16.14 6.29
CA GLY A 583 17.04 -15.07 6.17
C GLY A 583 18.26 -15.21 7.08
N TYR A 584 18.14 -16.00 8.13
CA TYR A 584 19.23 -16.28 9.09
C TYR A 584 19.79 -17.70 8.98
N SER A 585 19.53 -18.38 7.86
CA SER A 585 20.00 -19.75 7.66
C SER A 585 21.44 -19.97 8.19
N PRO A 586 21.70 -21.05 8.97
CA PRO A 586 20.85 -22.24 9.20
C PRO A 586 19.80 -22.10 10.32
N ILE A 587 19.56 -20.92 10.84
CA ILE A 587 18.47 -20.61 11.76
C ILE A 587 17.24 -20.20 10.96
N GLU A 588 16.08 -20.76 11.30
CA GLU A 588 14.77 -20.30 10.84
C GLU A 588 14.16 -19.41 11.94
N HIS A 589 13.66 -18.23 11.58
CA HIS A 589 12.84 -17.40 12.44
C HIS A 589 11.38 -17.66 12.11
N ARG A 590 10.60 -18.03 13.11
CA ARG A 590 9.15 -18.24 13.05
C ARG A 590 8.47 -17.24 13.96
N ARG A 591 7.37 -16.66 13.49
CA ARG A 591 6.51 -15.76 14.28
C ARG A 591 5.09 -16.24 14.25
N SER A 592 4.49 -16.35 15.43
CA SER A 592 3.05 -16.54 15.63
C SER A 592 2.45 -15.27 16.21
N ILE A 593 1.29 -14.85 15.67
CA ILE A 593 0.51 -13.73 16.19
C ILE A 593 -0.88 -14.25 16.56
N VAL A 594 -1.30 -13.98 17.79
CA VAL A 594 -2.66 -14.24 18.27
C VAL A 594 -3.29 -12.90 18.65
N ARG A 595 -4.39 -12.55 18.01
CA ARG A 595 -5.22 -11.42 18.36
C ARG A 595 -6.58 -11.90 18.87
N ALA A 596 -7.03 -11.38 19.98
CA ALA A 596 -8.38 -11.64 20.47
C ALA A 596 -9.02 -10.35 20.97
N ASP A 597 -10.30 -10.13 20.67
CA ASP A 597 -11.01 -8.92 21.04
C ASP A 597 -10.99 -8.71 22.55
N GLY A 598 -10.52 -7.51 22.97
CA GLY A 598 -10.38 -7.15 24.37
C GLY A 598 -9.30 -7.91 25.15
N ALA A 599 -8.43 -8.67 24.46
CA ALA A 599 -7.29 -9.38 25.06
C ALA A 599 -5.92 -8.90 24.53
N GLY A 600 -5.91 -7.96 23.58
CA GLY A 600 -4.68 -7.46 22.94
C GLY A 600 -4.12 -8.46 21.94
N VAL A 601 -2.83 -8.31 21.65
CA VAL A 601 -2.08 -9.07 20.64
C VAL A 601 -0.90 -9.77 21.31
N LEU A 602 -0.86 -11.09 21.24
CA LEU A 602 0.30 -11.88 21.66
C LEU A 602 1.15 -12.21 20.43
N ILE A 603 2.45 -11.94 20.51
CA ILE A 603 3.44 -12.27 19.50
C ILE A 603 4.44 -13.25 20.12
N VAL A 604 4.68 -14.36 19.43
CA VAL A 604 5.68 -15.36 19.81
C VAL A 604 6.70 -15.45 18.68
N ASP A 605 7.93 -15.10 18.96
CA ASP A 605 9.07 -15.24 18.07
C ASP A 605 9.89 -16.47 18.49
N GLU A 606 10.12 -17.38 17.56
CA GLU A 606 10.85 -18.61 17.78
C GLU A 606 12.07 -18.67 16.84
N LEU A 607 13.21 -19.07 17.39
CA LEU A 607 14.38 -19.38 16.59
C LEU A 607 14.64 -20.89 16.65
N HIS A 608 14.57 -21.53 15.49
CA HIS A 608 14.73 -22.98 15.33
C HIS A 608 15.91 -23.33 14.43
N PRO A 609 16.44 -24.55 14.54
CA PRO A 609 17.30 -25.09 13.49
C PRO A 609 16.49 -25.22 12.18
N GLY A 610 16.93 -24.58 11.10
CA GLY A 610 16.27 -24.65 9.80
C GLY A 610 16.31 -26.02 9.10
N SER A 611 17.05 -26.98 9.69
CA SER A 611 17.02 -28.37 9.25
C SER A 611 17.48 -29.30 10.40
N PRO A 612 17.08 -30.59 10.40
CA PRO A 612 17.55 -31.58 11.39
C PRO A 612 19.07 -31.73 11.44
N ALA A 613 19.77 -31.51 10.33
CA ALA A 613 21.21 -31.52 10.27
C ALA A 613 21.89 -30.39 11.04
N SER A 614 21.14 -29.35 11.39
CA SER A 614 21.59 -28.16 12.14
C SER A 614 21.27 -28.25 13.65
N SER A 615 21.01 -29.44 14.19
CA SER A 615 20.51 -29.65 15.55
C SER A 615 21.45 -29.20 16.70
N SER A 616 22.69 -28.83 16.41
CA SER A 616 23.67 -28.39 17.44
C SER A 616 24.07 -26.92 17.22
N LEU A 617 23.11 -26.03 17.09
CA LEU A 617 23.36 -24.59 17.05
C LEU A 617 23.78 -24.09 18.46
N GLY A 618 24.67 -23.09 18.45
CA GLY A 618 25.21 -22.48 19.68
C GLY A 618 24.25 -21.49 20.33
N VAL A 619 24.82 -20.62 21.16
CA VAL A 619 24.16 -19.43 21.67
C VAL A 619 24.14 -18.39 20.55
N HIS A 620 22.97 -17.80 20.31
CA HIS A 620 22.74 -16.73 19.34
C HIS A 620 22.06 -15.56 20.04
N SER A 621 22.33 -14.35 19.51
CA SER A 621 21.69 -13.13 19.98
C SER A 621 20.49 -12.81 19.10
N ALA A 622 19.30 -12.71 19.69
CA ALA A 622 18.10 -12.25 19.01
C ALA A 622 17.67 -10.91 19.58
N ALA A 623 17.23 -9.99 18.72
CA ALA A 623 16.70 -8.71 19.14
C ALA A 623 15.40 -8.39 18.39
N ALA A 624 14.29 -8.36 19.11
CA ALA A 624 13.01 -7.86 18.62
C ALA A 624 13.03 -6.33 18.62
N HIS A 625 12.58 -5.74 17.53
CA HIS A 625 12.47 -4.28 17.38
C HIS A 625 11.01 -3.89 17.26
N TRP A 626 10.62 -2.80 17.94
CA TRP A 626 9.27 -2.27 17.94
C TRP A 626 9.34 -0.75 17.73
N HIS A 627 8.86 -0.28 16.57
CA HIS A 627 8.91 1.12 16.14
C HIS A 627 7.57 1.77 16.37
N PHE A 628 7.54 2.77 17.25
CA PHE A 628 6.32 3.46 17.63
C PHE A 628 6.01 4.62 16.68
N ASP A 629 4.73 4.90 16.48
CA ASP A 629 4.30 6.13 15.83
C ASP A 629 4.76 7.36 16.62
N PRO A 630 5.15 8.48 15.96
CA PRO A 630 5.66 9.68 16.63
C PRO A 630 4.72 10.31 17.66
N GLY A 631 3.41 10.01 17.63
CA GLY A 631 2.45 10.47 18.63
C GLY A 631 2.61 9.86 20.02
N TRP A 632 3.44 8.83 20.17
CA TRP A 632 3.60 8.10 21.42
C TRP A 632 4.89 8.44 22.16
N MET A 633 4.80 8.57 23.47
CA MET A 633 5.93 8.61 24.40
C MET A 633 6.06 7.24 25.07
N VAL A 634 7.22 6.61 24.95
CA VAL A 634 7.48 5.27 25.50
C VAL A 634 8.44 5.33 26.68
N ARG A 635 8.10 4.63 27.76
CA ARG A 635 8.92 4.56 28.98
C ARG A 635 8.96 3.15 29.55
N GLY A 636 10.08 2.78 30.12
CA GLY A 636 10.20 1.58 30.95
C GLY A 636 9.35 1.71 32.21
N ASP A 637 8.62 0.63 32.55
CA ASP A 637 7.81 0.56 33.79
C ASP A 637 8.23 -0.64 34.66
N GLY A 638 9.49 -1.03 34.54
CA GLY A 638 10.12 -2.15 35.27
C GLY A 638 9.66 -3.54 34.78
N ASP A 639 10.37 -4.57 35.19
CA ASP A 639 10.03 -6.00 35.10
C ASP A 639 9.34 -6.42 33.77
N GLY A 640 10.02 -6.23 32.62
CA GLY A 640 9.50 -6.67 31.33
C GLY A 640 8.32 -5.86 30.80
N ARG A 641 8.18 -4.60 31.20
CA ARG A 641 7.06 -3.72 30.83
C ARG A 641 7.51 -2.40 30.24
N LEU A 642 6.89 -2.02 29.15
CA LEU A 642 6.94 -0.66 28.58
C LEU A 642 5.53 -0.08 28.55
N ARG A 643 5.44 1.19 28.92
CA ARG A 643 4.20 1.97 28.81
C ARG A 643 4.37 3.01 27.72
N ALA A 644 3.48 2.96 26.73
CA ALA A 644 3.32 3.98 25.69
C ALA A 644 2.14 4.88 26.05
N THR A 645 2.33 6.20 26.01
CA THR A 645 1.29 7.20 26.27
C THR A 645 1.21 8.12 25.06
N HIS A 646 0.06 8.16 24.42
CA HIS A 646 -0.19 9.06 23.29
C HIS A 646 -0.39 10.50 23.76
N MET A 647 -0.06 11.47 22.91
CA MET A 647 -0.20 12.90 23.24
C MET A 647 -1.66 13.32 23.52
N GLU A 648 -2.62 12.56 23.05
CA GLU A 648 -4.06 12.77 23.31
C GLU A 648 -4.59 11.99 24.53
N GLY A 649 -3.71 11.28 25.27
CA GLY A 649 -4.03 10.65 26.54
C GLY A 649 -4.27 9.14 26.50
N ASP A 650 -4.33 8.51 25.32
CA ASP A 650 -4.47 7.06 25.18
C ASP A 650 -3.22 6.35 25.73
N GLN A 651 -3.40 5.15 26.29
CA GLN A 651 -2.31 4.34 26.85
C GLN A 651 -2.29 2.93 26.28
N ALA A 652 -1.10 2.49 25.92
CA ALA A 652 -0.83 1.12 25.50
C ALA A 652 0.34 0.54 26.29
N TRP A 653 0.36 -0.78 26.41
CA TRP A 653 1.41 -1.53 27.08
C TRP A 653 2.06 -2.51 26.12
N LEU A 654 3.37 -2.65 26.23
CA LEU A 654 4.16 -3.71 25.62
C LEU A 654 4.83 -4.48 26.76
N LEU A 655 4.50 -5.76 26.86
CA LEU A 655 5.05 -6.68 27.85
C LEU A 655 5.92 -7.71 27.15
N PHE A 656 7.00 -8.13 27.80
CA PHE A 656 7.87 -9.20 27.28
C PHE A 656 8.32 -10.13 28.40
N ASP A 657 8.49 -11.41 28.06
CA ASP A 657 8.81 -12.45 29.04
C ASP A 657 10.28 -12.48 29.45
N ALA A 658 11.19 -12.07 28.56
CA ALA A 658 12.62 -12.08 28.81
C ALA A 658 13.39 -11.18 27.84
N GLY A 659 14.53 -10.66 28.27
CA GLY A 659 15.44 -9.88 27.43
C GLY A 659 15.81 -8.53 28.05
N ASP A 660 16.90 -7.96 27.55
CA ASP A 660 17.38 -6.63 27.90
C ASP A 660 16.74 -5.58 26.99
N VAL A 661 16.11 -4.58 27.58
CA VAL A 661 15.43 -3.51 26.82
C VAL A 661 16.33 -2.30 26.65
N SER A 662 16.34 -1.77 25.44
CA SER A 662 16.89 -0.45 25.11
C SER A 662 15.81 0.39 24.44
N LEU A 663 15.60 1.61 24.92
CA LEU A 663 14.71 2.59 24.30
C LEU A 663 15.54 3.65 23.58
N LEU A 664 15.29 3.82 22.31
CA LEU A 664 16.04 4.69 21.39
C LEU A 664 15.07 5.72 20.81
N HIS A 665 15.47 6.98 20.76
CA HIS A 665 14.64 8.06 20.24
C HIS A 665 15.49 8.99 19.38
N GLY A 666 15.27 8.98 18.06
CA GLY A 666 16.03 9.80 17.11
C GLY A 666 17.54 9.55 17.23
N ASP A 667 17.97 8.30 17.41
CA ASP A 667 19.37 7.98 17.65
C ASP A 667 20.16 7.89 16.34
N GLU A 668 21.07 8.82 16.14
CA GLU A 668 21.86 8.92 14.90
C GLU A 668 22.93 7.83 14.81
N ASP A 669 23.45 7.35 15.92
CA ASP A 669 24.54 6.35 15.95
C ASP A 669 24.04 4.99 15.49
N SER A 670 22.95 4.50 16.06
CA SER A 670 22.32 3.24 15.64
C SER A 670 21.47 3.43 14.37
N GLY A 671 20.89 4.64 14.16
CA GLY A 671 19.91 4.93 13.13
C GLY A 671 18.52 4.39 13.46
N LEU A 672 18.23 4.13 14.75
CA LEU A 672 16.94 3.70 15.24
C LEU A 672 16.15 4.88 15.83
N GLY A 673 14.84 4.71 15.93
CA GLY A 673 13.97 5.75 16.48
C GLY A 673 13.68 6.88 15.48
N TRP A 674 13.55 6.54 14.19
CA TRP A 674 13.21 7.48 13.12
C TRP A 674 12.02 7.00 12.32
N PHE A 675 11.21 7.95 11.87
CA PHE A 675 10.04 7.72 11.03
C PHE A 675 10.02 8.70 9.85
N ALA A 676 9.78 8.19 8.65
CA ALA A 676 9.65 8.96 7.42
C ALA A 676 8.23 8.82 6.86
N PRO A 677 7.30 9.70 7.22
CA PRO A 677 5.91 9.64 6.73
C PRO A 677 5.81 9.89 5.22
N VAL A 678 6.81 10.51 4.65
CA VAL A 678 6.94 10.79 3.23
C VAL A 678 8.41 11.04 2.89
N TYR A 679 8.80 10.77 1.66
CA TYR A 679 10.15 11.03 1.14
C TYR A 679 10.64 12.47 1.43
N GLY A 680 11.84 12.59 1.97
CA GLY A 680 12.45 13.87 2.35
C GLY A 680 12.11 14.33 3.76
N THR A 681 11.25 13.63 4.48
CA THR A 681 10.95 13.90 5.89
C THR A 681 11.54 12.81 6.78
N LEU A 682 12.07 13.21 7.93
CA LEU A 682 12.57 12.30 8.95
C LEU A 682 12.18 12.88 10.32
N ILE A 683 11.37 12.13 11.07
CA ILE A 683 10.82 12.53 12.36
C ILE A 683 11.39 11.61 13.44
N PRO A 684 11.93 12.14 14.56
CA PRO A 684 12.33 11.30 15.66
C PRO A 684 11.11 10.65 16.32
N THR A 685 11.25 9.37 16.62
CA THR A 685 10.25 8.56 17.33
C THR A 685 10.94 7.56 18.25
N TRP A 686 10.17 6.70 18.90
CA TRP A 686 10.69 5.67 19.79
C TRP A 686 10.85 4.33 19.08
N THR A 687 11.98 3.67 19.35
CA THR A 687 12.19 2.25 19.07
C THR A 687 12.51 1.54 20.37
N ALA A 688 11.74 0.51 20.70
CA ALA A 688 12.11 -0.45 21.74
C ALA A 688 12.85 -1.63 21.11
N ARG A 689 14.05 -1.90 21.58
CA ARG A 689 14.86 -3.06 21.21
C ARG A 689 14.93 -3.99 22.43
N ILE A 690 14.42 -5.23 22.28
CA ILE A 690 14.43 -6.26 23.32
C ILE A 690 15.36 -7.36 22.85
N ALA A 691 16.50 -7.51 23.53
CA ALA A 691 17.55 -8.43 23.13
C ALA A 691 17.67 -9.60 24.12
N ARG A 692 17.91 -10.80 23.59
CA ARG A 692 18.10 -12.03 24.35
C ARG A 692 19.19 -12.89 23.71
N ASP A 693 20.13 -13.35 24.53
CA ASP A 693 21.12 -14.35 24.15
C ASP A 693 20.69 -15.71 24.69
N ALA A 694 20.51 -16.69 23.83
CA ALA A 694 20.09 -18.02 24.22
C ALA A 694 20.55 -19.08 23.21
N ARG A 695 20.58 -20.35 23.68
CA ARG A 695 20.84 -21.48 22.79
C ARG A 695 19.62 -21.80 21.95
N VAL A 696 19.78 -21.92 20.64
CA VAL A 696 18.72 -22.34 19.72
C VAL A 696 18.42 -23.85 19.95
N PRO A 697 17.13 -24.29 20.07
CA PRO A 697 15.90 -23.47 19.90
C PRO A 697 15.55 -22.67 21.16
N PHE A 698 14.96 -21.49 20.94
CA PHE A 698 14.36 -20.67 22.01
C PHE A 698 13.30 -19.73 21.46
N SER A 699 12.47 -19.18 22.35
CA SER A 699 11.40 -18.25 21.96
C SER A 699 11.39 -16.99 22.83
N MET A 700 10.83 -15.92 22.29
CA MET A 700 10.56 -14.65 22.95
C MET A 700 9.06 -14.36 22.83
N ILE A 701 8.43 -13.95 23.93
CA ILE A 701 7.01 -13.61 23.96
C ILE A 701 6.89 -12.12 24.16
N THR A 702 6.10 -11.47 23.32
CA THR A 702 5.69 -10.08 23.45
C THR A 702 4.16 -10.01 23.46
N TRP A 703 3.60 -9.22 24.37
CA TRP A 703 2.19 -8.88 24.35
C TRP A 703 2.01 -7.37 24.23
N ILE A 704 1.04 -6.94 23.40
CA ILE A 704 0.74 -5.53 23.17
C ILE A 704 -0.77 -5.34 23.32
N GLY A 705 -1.16 -4.35 24.13
CA GLY A 705 -2.58 -4.09 24.32
C GLY A 705 -2.86 -2.91 25.23
N GLU A 706 -4.13 -2.64 25.42
CA GLU A 706 -4.61 -1.67 26.39
C GLU A 706 -4.77 -2.32 27.78
N SER A 707 -4.66 -1.52 28.81
CA SER A 707 -4.92 -1.96 30.19
C SER A 707 -6.36 -1.67 30.57
N HIS A 708 -7.00 -2.62 31.22
CA HIS A 708 -8.30 -2.41 31.82
C HIS A 708 -8.18 -1.72 33.20
N GLY A 709 -8.54 -0.43 33.25
CA GLY A 709 -8.49 0.39 34.46
C GLY A 709 -7.08 0.92 34.78
N THR A 710 -6.80 1.13 36.07
CA THR A 710 -5.53 1.71 36.56
C THR A 710 -4.46 0.66 36.88
N THR A 711 -4.80 -0.62 36.73
CA THR A 711 -3.91 -1.75 37.08
C THR A 711 -2.87 -1.96 36.00
N ARG A 712 -1.59 -2.13 36.42
CA ARG A 712 -0.51 -2.48 35.51
C ARG A 712 -0.68 -3.92 35.05
N PRO A 713 -0.67 -4.19 33.76
CA PRO A 713 -0.73 -5.56 33.25
C PRO A 713 0.57 -6.30 33.52
N SER A 714 0.50 -7.65 33.60
CA SER A 714 1.67 -8.52 33.74
C SER A 714 1.58 -9.67 32.73
N LEU A 715 2.76 -10.12 32.28
CA LEU A 715 2.93 -11.28 31.42
C LEU A 715 3.74 -12.33 32.18
N GLU A 716 3.26 -13.57 32.15
CA GLU A 716 3.93 -14.73 32.73
C GLU A 716 4.01 -15.84 31.67
N ARG A 717 5.19 -16.40 31.48
CA ARG A 717 5.35 -17.65 30.71
C ARG A 717 4.94 -18.81 31.58
N LEU A 718 4.16 -19.73 31.04
CA LEU A 718 3.64 -20.88 31.76
C LEU A 718 4.31 -22.18 31.33
N ASP A 719 4.38 -23.14 32.24
CA ASP A 719 4.79 -24.50 31.93
C ASP A 719 3.66 -25.26 31.25
N VAL A 720 4.00 -26.02 30.22
CA VAL A 720 3.08 -26.90 29.51
C VAL A 720 3.36 -28.33 29.94
N THR A 721 2.34 -29.01 30.46
CA THR A 721 2.50 -30.40 30.92
C THR A 721 2.09 -31.37 29.80
N ALA A 722 2.72 -32.56 29.79
CA ALA A 722 2.47 -33.62 28.83
C ALA A 722 2.62 -33.23 27.35
N ASP A 723 3.44 -32.19 27.05
CA ASP A 723 3.75 -31.85 25.67
C ASP A 723 4.72 -32.90 25.07
N PRO A 724 4.30 -33.67 24.05
CA PRO A 724 5.14 -34.71 23.48
C PRO A 724 6.31 -34.16 22.64
N THR A 725 6.27 -32.91 22.22
CA THR A 725 7.29 -32.26 21.39
C THR A 725 8.26 -31.44 22.22
N GLY A 726 7.84 -30.95 23.38
CA GLY A 726 8.56 -29.97 24.18
C GLY A 726 8.66 -28.60 23.53
N GLU A 727 7.87 -28.33 22.48
CA GLU A 727 7.92 -27.10 21.69
C GLU A 727 6.72 -26.17 21.98
N ALA A 728 5.73 -26.65 22.76
CA ALA A 728 4.57 -25.84 23.09
C ALA A 728 4.93 -24.62 23.96
N ILE A 729 4.37 -23.48 23.63
CA ILE A 729 4.60 -22.22 24.32
C ILE A 729 3.29 -21.75 24.92
N ALA A 730 3.35 -21.39 26.21
CA ALA A 730 2.19 -20.89 26.91
C ALA A 730 2.52 -19.59 27.68
N ALA A 731 1.54 -18.70 27.72
CA ALA A 731 1.64 -17.44 28.41
C ALA A 731 0.30 -17.01 29.02
N ARG A 732 0.39 -16.23 30.09
CA ARG A 732 -0.76 -15.60 30.74
C ARG A 732 -0.53 -14.12 30.89
N VAL A 733 -1.50 -13.33 30.48
CA VAL A 733 -1.54 -11.89 30.66
C VAL A 733 -2.65 -11.54 31.62
N VAL A 734 -2.33 -10.81 32.67
CA VAL A 734 -3.29 -10.37 33.71
C VAL A 734 -3.38 -8.85 33.70
N SER A 735 -4.58 -8.31 33.56
CA SER A 735 -4.89 -6.88 33.63
C SER A 735 -6.11 -6.65 34.51
N GLY A 736 -5.89 -6.27 35.76
CA GLY A 736 -6.93 -6.15 36.77
C GLY A 736 -7.59 -7.51 37.05
N GLU A 737 -8.91 -7.56 36.90
CA GLU A 737 -9.66 -8.81 37.08
C GLU A 737 -9.69 -9.71 35.83
N VAL A 738 -9.15 -9.23 34.73
CA VAL A 738 -9.16 -9.96 33.46
C VAL A 738 -7.83 -10.69 33.28
N ALA A 739 -7.88 -11.97 32.97
CA ALA A 739 -6.72 -12.74 32.57
C ALA A 739 -6.97 -13.43 31.23
N SER A 740 -5.98 -13.34 30.34
CA SER A 740 -5.94 -14.05 29.05
C SER A 740 -4.82 -15.06 29.06
N THR A 741 -5.12 -16.30 28.79
CA THR A 741 -4.14 -17.41 28.77
C THR A 741 -4.07 -17.97 27.36
N TYR A 742 -2.88 -18.20 26.88
CA TYR A 742 -2.55 -18.61 25.52
C TYR A 742 -1.73 -19.89 25.55
N LEU A 743 -1.98 -20.79 24.62
CA LEU A 743 -1.16 -21.92 24.27
C LEU A 743 -0.96 -21.94 22.76
N ILE A 744 0.27 -22.07 22.31
CA ILE A 744 0.63 -22.25 20.90
C ILE A 744 1.48 -23.50 20.78
N ARG A 745 1.09 -24.43 19.92
CA ARG A 745 1.84 -25.63 19.56
C ARG A 745 2.29 -25.52 18.12
N PRO A 746 3.56 -25.35 17.86
CA PRO A 746 4.07 -25.26 16.48
C PRO A 746 3.93 -26.59 15.74
N GLY A 747 3.91 -26.56 14.41
CA GLY A 747 3.93 -27.73 13.55
C GLY A 747 2.59 -28.03 12.84
N GLU A 748 2.38 -29.29 12.46
CA GLU A 748 1.22 -29.74 11.70
C GLU A 748 -0.07 -29.66 12.49
N PRO A 749 -1.22 -29.48 11.82
CA PRO A 749 -2.53 -29.50 12.48
C PRO A 749 -2.74 -30.75 13.31
N ALA A 750 -3.42 -30.60 14.46
CA ALA A 750 -3.73 -31.73 15.31
C ALA A 750 -4.59 -32.76 14.55
N SER A 751 -4.16 -34.00 14.58
CA SER A 751 -5.02 -35.16 14.20
C SER A 751 -5.87 -35.57 15.39
N ARG A 752 -6.90 -36.40 15.15
CA ARG A 752 -7.73 -36.97 16.21
C ARG A 752 -6.89 -37.75 17.26
N ASP A 753 -5.79 -38.32 16.82
CA ASP A 753 -4.86 -39.10 17.64
C ASP A 753 -3.73 -38.26 18.26
N SER A 754 -3.74 -36.94 18.03
CA SER A 754 -2.73 -36.05 18.63
C SER A 754 -2.86 -36.07 20.14
N ARG A 755 -1.73 -36.31 20.84
CA ARG A 755 -1.70 -36.35 22.32
C ARG A 755 -2.09 -34.98 22.89
N ALA A 756 -2.94 -35.01 23.91
CA ALA A 756 -3.29 -33.83 24.67
C ALA A 756 -2.12 -33.33 25.50
N CYS A 757 -1.99 -32.00 25.61
CA CYS A 757 -1.12 -31.35 26.59
C CYS A 757 -1.96 -30.57 27.60
N GLY A 758 -1.40 -30.26 28.76
CA GLY A 758 -2.04 -29.53 29.84
C GLY A 758 -1.51 -28.12 29.97
N ILE A 759 -2.43 -27.19 30.14
CA ILE A 759 -2.12 -25.80 30.48
C ILE A 759 -3.08 -25.33 31.58
N LEU A 760 -2.55 -25.08 32.76
CA LEU A 760 -3.31 -24.66 33.93
C LEU A 760 -4.70 -25.40 34.04
N GLU A 761 -5.75 -24.77 33.61
CA GLU A 761 -7.13 -25.26 33.78
C GLU A 761 -7.66 -26.10 32.60
N TYR A 762 -6.80 -26.39 31.56
CA TYR A 762 -7.24 -27.16 30.38
C TYR A 762 -6.30 -28.31 30.01
N GLN A 763 -6.90 -29.43 29.56
CA GLN A 763 -6.22 -30.45 28.76
C GLN A 763 -6.77 -30.41 27.32
N THR A 764 -5.88 -30.35 26.32
CA THR A 764 -6.30 -30.15 24.95
C THR A 764 -5.30 -30.71 23.94
N ASN A 765 -5.81 -31.11 22.77
CA ASN A 765 -4.97 -31.37 21.59
C ASN A 765 -4.97 -30.23 20.60
N ALA A 766 -5.54 -29.09 20.92
CA ALA A 766 -5.57 -27.91 20.07
C ALA A 766 -4.16 -27.45 19.71
N ARG A 767 -4.02 -26.92 18.49
CA ARG A 767 -2.80 -26.23 18.06
C ARG A 767 -2.66 -24.85 18.71
N VAL A 768 -3.78 -24.12 18.83
CA VAL A 768 -3.83 -22.87 19.59
C VAL A 768 -5.03 -22.89 20.53
N VAL A 769 -4.79 -22.44 21.73
CA VAL A 769 -5.85 -22.15 22.71
C VAL A 769 -5.67 -20.73 23.20
N HIS A 770 -6.75 -20.00 23.26
CA HIS A 770 -6.87 -18.79 24.05
C HIS A 770 -8.11 -18.91 24.93
N TYR A 771 -7.97 -18.58 26.19
CA TYR A 771 -9.16 -18.39 27.03
C TYR A 771 -9.01 -17.16 27.91
N ARG A 772 -10.13 -16.53 28.17
CA ARG A 772 -10.19 -15.32 28.97
C ARG A 772 -11.11 -15.51 30.16
N THR A 773 -10.66 -15.01 31.29
CA THR A 773 -11.42 -15.01 32.53
C THR A 773 -11.63 -13.61 33.08
N ARG A 774 -12.70 -13.43 33.85
CA ARG A 774 -12.90 -12.26 34.70
C ARG A 774 -13.07 -12.75 36.15
N GLY A 775 -12.11 -12.49 36.99
CA GLY A 775 -11.95 -13.17 38.25
C GLY A 775 -11.80 -14.67 38.00
N GLU A 776 -12.71 -15.46 38.60
CA GLU A 776 -12.71 -16.94 38.44
C GLU A 776 -13.61 -17.45 37.28
N ALA A 777 -14.40 -16.55 36.67
CA ALA A 777 -15.36 -16.91 35.63
C ALA A 777 -14.73 -16.92 34.23
N LEU A 778 -14.96 -18.01 33.49
CA LEU A 778 -14.63 -18.07 32.06
C LEU A 778 -15.55 -17.16 31.29
N VAL A 779 -14.99 -16.30 30.40
CA VAL A 779 -15.78 -15.40 29.54
C VAL A 779 -15.56 -15.66 28.05
N ALA A 780 -14.44 -16.27 27.66
CA ALA A 780 -14.18 -16.68 26.26
C ALA A 780 -13.26 -17.90 26.20
N LEU A 781 -13.44 -18.73 25.19
CA LEU A 781 -12.54 -19.84 24.81
C LEU A 781 -12.43 -19.88 23.29
N ASP A 782 -11.20 -19.83 22.79
CA ASP A 782 -10.86 -19.92 21.37
C ASP A 782 -9.98 -21.15 21.16
N LEU A 783 -10.32 -21.94 20.17
CA LEU A 783 -9.61 -23.16 19.80
C LEU A 783 -9.26 -23.12 18.31
N VAL A 784 -8.06 -23.56 17.96
CA VAL A 784 -7.64 -23.74 16.56
C VAL A 784 -7.12 -25.16 16.38
N ASP A 785 -7.51 -25.77 15.28
CA ASP A 785 -7.14 -27.14 14.89
C ASP A 785 -7.28 -28.10 16.09
N ALA A 786 -8.48 -28.17 16.67
CA ALA A 786 -8.77 -28.91 17.91
C ALA A 786 -9.85 -29.96 17.72
N SER A 787 -9.74 -31.09 18.37
CA SER A 787 -10.91 -31.99 18.57
C SER A 787 -11.45 -31.96 20.02
N HIS A 788 -10.63 -31.50 20.99
CA HIS A 788 -11.10 -31.34 22.36
C HIS A 788 -10.34 -30.31 23.16
N ALA A 789 -11.02 -29.71 24.12
CA ALA A 789 -10.48 -28.94 25.21
C ALA A 789 -11.28 -29.27 26.48
N LEU A 790 -10.68 -29.99 27.39
CA LEU A 790 -11.31 -30.45 28.63
C LEU A 790 -10.93 -29.53 29.78
N ALA A 791 -11.91 -28.88 30.38
CA ALA A 791 -11.70 -28.06 31.56
C ALA A 791 -11.37 -28.93 32.76
N LEU A 792 -10.30 -28.54 33.48
CA LEU A 792 -9.91 -29.17 34.75
C LEU A 792 -10.56 -28.49 35.96
N ARG A 793 -11.27 -27.40 35.72
CA ARG A 793 -11.96 -26.62 36.72
C ARG A 793 -13.47 -26.79 36.56
N ASP A 794 -14.14 -27.13 37.66
CA ASP A 794 -15.60 -27.30 37.70
C ASP A 794 -16.31 -26.00 37.24
N GLY A 795 -17.37 -26.19 36.46
CA GLY A 795 -18.18 -25.10 35.92
C GLY A 795 -17.60 -24.39 34.70
N TRP A 796 -16.36 -24.73 34.29
CA TRP A 796 -15.80 -24.21 33.05
C TRP A 796 -16.22 -25.03 31.83
N LEU A 797 -16.10 -24.42 30.66
CA LEU A 797 -16.53 -24.98 29.39
C LEU A 797 -15.56 -26.06 28.92
N SER A 798 -16.06 -27.31 28.80
CA SER A 798 -15.36 -28.38 28.09
C SER A 798 -15.96 -28.56 26.71
N VAL A 799 -15.11 -28.84 25.73
CA VAL A 799 -15.49 -29.00 24.32
C VAL A 799 -14.91 -30.29 23.78
N ALA A 800 -15.72 -31.07 23.08
CA ALA A 800 -15.28 -32.27 22.36
C ALA A 800 -16.04 -32.39 21.03
N ALA A 801 -15.34 -32.60 19.93
CA ALA A 801 -15.89 -32.74 18.60
C ALA A 801 -15.61 -34.13 18.02
N SER A 802 -16.49 -34.61 17.16
CA SER A 802 -16.33 -35.91 16.46
C SER A 802 -15.16 -35.93 15.49
N GLU A 803 -14.72 -34.76 15.03
CA GLU A 803 -13.61 -34.54 14.11
C GLU A 803 -12.85 -33.24 14.48
N PRO A 804 -11.58 -33.06 14.09
CA PRO A 804 -10.86 -31.81 14.35
C PRO A 804 -11.57 -30.62 13.74
N MET A 805 -11.77 -29.56 14.51
CA MET A 805 -12.33 -28.29 14.10
C MET A 805 -11.21 -27.37 13.65
N PRO A 806 -11.33 -26.71 12.50
CA PRO A 806 -10.36 -25.68 12.10
C PRO A 806 -10.30 -24.53 13.11
N ASP A 807 -11.45 -24.08 13.60
CA ASP A 807 -11.58 -23.07 14.65
C ASP A 807 -12.88 -23.24 15.44
N LEU A 808 -12.88 -22.73 16.65
CA LEU A 808 -14.07 -22.53 17.47
C LEU A 808 -13.85 -21.29 18.34
N HIS A 809 -14.78 -20.36 18.29
CA HIS A 809 -14.86 -19.22 19.22
C HIS A 809 -16.09 -19.39 20.10
N ALA A 810 -15.91 -19.43 21.42
CA ALA A 810 -16.96 -19.52 22.40
C ALA A 810 -16.93 -18.30 23.34
N THR A 811 -18.08 -17.64 23.54
CA THR A 811 -18.22 -16.57 24.52
C THR A 811 -19.39 -16.85 25.46
N ILE A 812 -19.21 -16.50 26.73
CA ILE A 812 -20.22 -16.56 27.74
C ILE A 812 -20.53 -15.14 28.23
N ALA A 813 -21.70 -14.65 27.94
CA ALA A 813 -22.12 -13.30 28.30
C ALA A 813 -23.59 -13.29 28.74
N ASN A 814 -23.91 -12.65 29.87
CA ASN A 814 -25.25 -12.47 30.39
C ASN A 814 -26.01 -13.82 30.54
N GLY A 815 -25.32 -14.89 30.93
CA GLY A 815 -25.93 -16.23 31.09
C GLY A 815 -26.25 -16.90 29.74
N GLN A 816 -25.63 -16.49 28.65
CA GLN A 816 -25.77 -17.11 27.34
C GLN A 816 -24.42 -17.56 26.80
N LEU A 817 -24.39 -18.73 26.18
CA LEU A 817 -23.29 -19.28 25.41
C LEU A 817 -23.52 -18.95 23.94
N HIS A 818 -22.51 -18.34 23.35
CA HIS A 818 -22.43 -18.07 21.90
C HIS A 818 -21.24 -18.82 21.33
N LEU A 819 -21.45 -19.56 20.25
CA LEU A 819 -20.42 -20.25 19.52
C LEU A 819 -20.33 -19.68 18.08
N ALA A 820 -19.14 -19.63 17.55
CA ALA A 820 -18.89 -19.34 16.14
C ALA A 820 -17.76 -20.24 15.61
N ALA A 821 -17.89 -20.72 14.38
CA ALA A 821 -16.90 -21.55 13.71
C ALA A 821 -16.90 -21.24 12.20
N SER A 822 -15.74 -21.38 11.54
CA SER A 822 -15.66 -21.29 10.08
C SER A 822 -16.28 -22.51 9.41
N GLU A 823 -16.09 -23.69 10.01
CA GLU A 823 -16.66 -24.96 9.60
C GLU A 823 -17.22 -25.68 10.83
N PRO A 824 -18.56 -25.88 10.93
CA PRO A 824 -19.14 -26.59 12.05
C PRO A 824 -18.80 -28.08 11.96
N PRO A 825 -18.40 -28.74 13.07
CA PRO A 825 -18.17 -30.17 13.11
C PRO A 825 -19.48 -30.94 12.97
N ARG A 826 -19.40 -32.24 12.60
CA ARG A 826 -20.59 -33.10 12.48
C ARG A 826 -21.33 -33.27 13.81
N GLU A 827 -20.56 -33.33 14.89
CA GLU A 827 -21.10 -33.35 16.25
C GLU A 827 -20.13 -32.56 17.15
N LEU A 828 -20.69 -31.70 17.97
CA LEU A 828 -19.97 -30.92 18.97
C LEU A 828 -20.67 -31.09 20.32
N ARG A 829 -19.97 -31.64 21.28
CA ARG A 829 -20.38 -31.68 22.67
C ARG A 829 -19.74 -30.50 23.40
N VAL A 830 -20.58 -29.72 24.05
CA VAL A 830 -20.15 -28.62 24.89
C VAL A 830 -20.75 -28.84 26.28
N GLU A 831 -19.94 -28.84 27.32
CA GLU A 831 -20.33 -29.09 28.70
C GLU A 831 -19.78 -28.02 29.62
N GLY A 832 -20.58 -27.49 30.52
CA GLY A 832 -20.16 -26.54 31.54
C GLY A 832 -21.34 -26.13 32.46
N SER A 833 -21.02 -25.81 33.71
CA SER A 833 -21.95 -25.33 34.71
C SER A 833 -23.24 -26.23 34.87
N GLY A 834 -23.08 -27.55 34.76
CA GLY A 834 -24.18 -28.49 34.83
C GLY A 834 -25.03 -28.61 33.57
N SER A 835 -24.69 -27.96 32.50
CA SER A 835 -25.38 -28.04 31.20
C SER A 835 -24.53 -28.82 30.19
N ILE A 836 -25.19 -29.66 29.39
CA ILE A 836 -24.57 -30.40 28.28
C ILE A 836 -25.33 -30.08 27.01
N PHE A 837 -24.62 -29.63 25.96
CA PHE A 837 -25.18 -29.39 24.63
C PHE A 837 -24.55 -30.36 23.64
N LEU A 838 -25.38 -31.05 22.88
CA LEU A 838 -24.97 -31.80 21.70
C LEU A 838 -25.44 -31.01 20.47
N ILE A 839 -24.51 -30.45 19.71
CA ILE A 839 -24.75 -29.52 18.62
C ILE A 839 -24.45 -30.24 17.32
N THR A 840 -25.38 -30.21 16.39
CA THR A 840 -25.25 -30.80 15.05
C THR A 840 -25.23 -29.72 13.97
N PRO A 841 -24.89 -30.01 12.71
CA PRO A 841 -24.88 -29.02 11.65
C PRO A 841 -26.18 -28.23 11.46
N GLY A 842 -27.35 -28.88 11.80
CA GLY A 842 -28.64 -28.22 11.71
C GLY A 842 -28.87 -27.13 12.77
N ASP A 843 -28.12 -27.14 13.84
CA ASP A 843 -28.24 -26.18 14.95
C ASP A 843 -27.51 -24.88 14.69
N TRP A 844 -26.66 -24.86 13.65
CA TRP A 844 -25.86 -23.67 13.26
C TRP A 844 -26.64 -22.78 12.30
N SER A 845 -26.61 -21.49 12.55
CA SER A 845 -27.14 -20.47 11.67
C SER A 845 -26.00 -19.74 10.93
N ARG A 846 -26.24 -19.35 9.68
CA ARG A 846 -25.29 -18.52 8.89
C ARG A 846 -26.00 -17.29 8.34
N SER A 847 -25.47 -16.12 8.63
CA SER A 847 -25.90 -14.91 7.95
C SER A 847 -25.34 -14.85 6.53
N PRO A 848 -26.10 -14.40 5.52
CA PRO A 848 -25.58 -14.21 4.16
C PRO A 848 -24.34 -13.30 4.09
N SER A 849 -24.18 -12.39 5.05
CA SER A 849 -23.06 -11.45 5.16
C SER A 849 -21.88 -11.96 5.98
N SER A 850 -21.94 -13.22 6.53
CA SER A 850 -20.90 -13.77 7.38
C SER A 850 -20.38 -15.10 6.86
N PRO A 851 -19.05 -15.30 6.74
CA PRO A 851 -18.48 -16.61 6.44
C PRO A 851 -18.61 -17.59 7.62
N LEU A 852 -18.96 -17.12 8.81
CA LEU A 852 -18.98 -17.90 10.03
C LEU A 852 -20.38 -18.47 10.32
N PHE A 853 -20.40 -19.69 10.81
CA PHE A 853 -21.56 -20.33 11.40
C PHE A 853 -21.70 -19.95 12.88
N ARG A 854 -22.91 -19.73 13.36
CA ARG A 854 -23.18 -19.28 14.73
C ARG A 854 -24.23 -20.18 15.40
N PHE A 855 -24.02 -20.42 16.68
CA PHE A 855 -24.97 -21.08 17.57
C PHE A 855 -25.11 -20.23 18.85
N GLY A 856 -26.33 -20.16 19.39
CA GLY A 856 -26.60 -19.48 20.67
C GLY A 856 -27.59 -20.26 21.48
N ALA A 857 -27.31 -20.46 22.77
CA ALA A 857 -28.21 -21.09 23.70
C ALA A 857 -28.15 -20.42 25.09
N PRO A 858 -29.25 -20.38 25.84
CA PRO A 858 -29.19 -19.92 27.22
C PRO A 858 -28.27 -20.84 28.03
N PHE A 859 -27.35 -20.27 28.76
CA PHE A 859 -26.44 -20.94 29.65
C PHE A 859 -26.95 -20.74 31.08
N ALA A 860 -27.97 -21.50 31.42
CA ALA A 860 -28.62 -21.35 32.71
C ALA A 860 -27.83 -22.06 33.80
N LEU A 861 -27.69 -21.41 34.93
CA LEU A 861 -27.03 -21.92 36.14
C LEU A 861 -27.91 -22.86 36.98
N ASP A 862 -29.16 -23.15 36.56
CA ASP A 862 -30.11 -23.96 37.30
C ASP A 862 -30.85 -24.97 36.43
N GLU A 863 -30.81 -26.23 36.88
CA GLU A 863 -31.63 -27.39 36.54
C GLU A 863 -31.58 -27.96 35.10
N VAL A 864 -30.78 -29.00 34.89
CA VAL A 864 -30.97 -29.97 33.81
C VAL A 864 -30.99 -31.38 34.38
N ARG A 865 -32.09 -32.13 34.07
CA ARG A 865 -32.26 -33.53 34.46
C ARG A 865 -31.29 -34.45 33.72
N PRO A 866 -30.63 -35.38 34.36
CA PRO A 866 -29.66 -36.28 33.74
C PRO A 866 -30.36 -37.58 33.23
N GLU A 867 -31.05 -37.52 32.12
CA GLU A 867 -31.53 -38.77 31.50
C GLU A 867 -31.38 -38.66 29.98
N ARG A 868 -30.24 -39.18 29.46
CA ARG A 868 -30.01 -39.72 28.11
C ARG A 868 -28.58 -39.62 27.55
N CYS A 869 -27.58 -39.50 28.36
CA CYS A 869 -26.20 -39.29 27.84
C CYS A 869 -25.20 -40.46 28.00
N GLU A 870 -25.65 -41.62 28.54
CA GLU A 870 -24.71 -42.72 28.81
C GLU A 870 -24.40 -43.64 27.62
N GLU A 871 -25.07 -43.52 26.47
CA GLU A 871 -24.97 -44.54 25.41
C GLU A 871 -24.06 -44.17 24.24
N ILE A 872 -23.54 -42.94 24.08
CA ILE A 872 -22.88 -42.53 22.82
C ILE A 872 -21.36 -42.39 22.90
N TRP A 873 -20.77 -42.30 24.09
CA TRP A 873 -19.29 -42.20 24.18
C TRP A 873 -18.78 -42.83 25.51
N PRO A 874 -18.34 -44.06 25.50
CA PRO A 874 -17.63 -44.58 26.67
C PRO A 874 -16.19 -43.96 26.69
N LEU A 875 -15.95 -42.98 27.56
CA LEU A 875 -14.64 -42.71 28.06
C LEU A 875 -14.19 -43.95 28.85
N ARG A 876 -13.63 -44.92 28.16
CA ARG A 876 -12.91 -46.01 28.86
C ARG A 876 -11.73 -45.40 29.59
N GLU A 877 -11.80 -45.46 30.90
CA GLU A 877 -10.62 -45.44 31.75
C GLU A 877 -9.67 -46.58 31.32
N SER A 878 -8.77 -46.33 30.47
CA SER A 878 -7.56 -47.18 30.36
C SER A 878 -6.50 -46.47 29.51
N SER A 879 -5.37 -46.27 30.12
CA SER A 879 -4.06 -45.90 29.59
C SER A 879 -3.86 -44.40 29.25
N TRP A 880 -3.66 -43.64 30.27
CA TRP A 880 -2.89 -42.43 30.24
C TRP A 880 -1.40 -42.74 30.54
#